data_cf530b6942a338726497c07bd78a4b3c
#
_entry.id   cf530b6942a338726497c07bd78a4b3c
#
_cell.length_a   1.000
_cell.length_b   1.000
_cell.length_c   1.000
_cell.angle_alpha   90.00
_cell.angle_beta   90.00
_cell.angle_gamma   90.00
#
_symmetry.space_group_name_H-M   'P 1'
#
loop_
_entity.id
_entity.type
_entity.pdbx_description
1 polymer ?
#
loop_
_entity_poly.entity_id
_entity_poly.type
_entity_poly.pdbx_seq_one_letter_code
_entity_poly.pdbx_strand_id
1 'polypeptide(L)'
;MNKTQAINFIVFIGICLALFVLFRPSLWQERIEKYLNNELNKKDWSIDISELSGHLFLNLYSDDITLSHEDGTLVYLPKASARIRLIPLLVGKIILNRLNVSNAEITPFFQTSSYPSTSEKINFYPEKFPININQLYLDGSIFIPYADSTKDVNFLIDGRITSNENDLSVDLENIKIISLDPAINFFGNGIDGKLSSEKIDLTFEKANINELEFSGRFEYDLGDDEYIVAEILLNEYAIPKQIISQLPLRPNLSKISAEFYFESDMTFFNGDIIVNNDLGLDMSGDFVLKRENDVFKLDSLSLNGNDTDLKMIGLYEETGRFNGAINLFNLDLSKWVINGNKTNLSGYVLLDGEILNNEVSFLDMNAEIDESMLFEREPSSISGGITYQDKIFKIVNPITLIIGPSIVSITGNSDFSKRNLNLDLSLTEASTFLINNFWSDSLNSGNATGSMNLFGPFNDLGITTELVIRNFKYDEINLDFFELSSELENLNKFENGYVNVKFGKGTWKEYGFESGTGAFILKNNLIEISSFELKNNNDFLQFNGSIDADSLFNLDRFQFAYRNHYLVNPKPIKIFFNDDYFETKPFEIHVDDGVFEGFIKTNPISGDLKFSNVTTELLSLIDPDYSEKIKGNIFGEISMREGLNQNEINLNINLKDGEVANQPFSEFEIIADFSEGILDLKNIEMTNGINTGFNIKGIYPLTIDSSGSVKVDLQSNFKNINMKFFTQFSDRFNNDLFGEFSGQFLMKGTSKKTIFELDAEIENTFYKGIPLGKVKGTGKY
;
A
#
# COMPACT_ATOMS: atom_id res chain seq x y z
N MET A 1 -3.54 -84.73 -32.67
CA MET A 1 -2.46 -84.85 -31.68
C MET A 1 -2.05 -86.33 -31.61
N ASN A 2 -0.81 -86.60 -31.94
CA ASN A 2 -0.32 -88.01 -31.97
C ASN A 2 -0.24 -88.51 -30.51
N LYS A 3 -0.49 -89.84 -30.27
CA LYS A 3 -0.55 -90.42 -28.92
C LYS A 3 0.64 -90.01 -28.02
N THR A 4 1.83 -89.88 -28.62
CA THR A 4 3.06 -89.47 -27.98
C THR A 4 3.00 -88.01 -27.57
N GLN A 5 2.41 -87.15 -28.38
CA GLN A 5 2.23 -85.72 -28.07
C GLN A 5 1.23 -85.49 -26.92
N ALA A 6 0.18 -86.35 -26.86
CA ALA A 6 -0.79 -86.30 -25.77
C ALA A 6 -0.19 -86.77 -24.43
N ILE A 7 0.66 -87.78 -24.46
CA ILE A 7 1.37 -88.28 -23.26
C ILE A 7 2.39 -87.24 -22.79
N ASN A 8 3.19 -86.65 -23.70
CA ASN A 8 4.13 -85.56 -23.34
C ASN A 8 3.42 -84.31 -22.79
N PHE A 9 2.24 -83.98 -23.30
CA PHE A 9 1.43 -82.89 -22.82
C PHE A 9 0.84 -83.17 -21.42
N ILE A 10 0.40 -84.41 -21.17
CA ILE A 10 -0.11 -84.87 -19.85
C ILE A 10 1.04 -84.87 -18.82
N VAL A 11 2.22 -85.37 -19.22
CA VAL A 11 3.43 -85.34 -18.37
C VAL A 11 3.89 -83.91 -18.08
N PHE A 12 3.85 -83.07 -19.09
CA PHE A 12 4.17 -81.66 -18.93
C PHE A 12 3.17 -80.99 -17.98
N ILE A 13 1.85 -81.19 -18.12
CA ILE A 13 0.85 -80.65 -17.19
C ILE A 13 1.04 -81.27 -15.79
N GLY A 14 1.38 -82.57 -15.69
CA GLY A 14 1.68 -83.18 -14.40
C GLY A 14 2.89 -82.60 -13.69
N ILE A 15 3.96 -82.29 -14.43
CA ILE A 15 5.14 -81.58 -13.92
C ILE A 15 4.78 -80.14 -13.51
N CYS A 16 4.02 -79.46 -14.34
CA CYS A 16 3.57 -78.06 -14.01
C CYS A 16 2.69 -78.07 -12.75
N LEU A 17 1.77 -79.03 -12.60
CA LEU A 17 0.94 -79.16 -11.40
C LEU A 17 1.76 -79.57 -10.17
N ALA A 18 2.73 -80.50 -10.31
CA ALA A 18 3.63 -80.81 -9.20
C ALA A 18 4.51 -79.66 -8.77
N LEU A 19 5.04 -78.91 -9.74
CA LEU A 19 5.76 -77.63 -9.46
C LEU A 19 4.85 -76.58 -8.80
N PHE A 20 3.61 -76.44 -9.29
CA PHE A 20 2.65 -75.50 -8.70
C PHE A 20 2.28 -75.88 -7.25
N VAL A 21 2.18 -77.18 -6.92
CA VAL A 21 1.93 -77.62 -5.54
C VAL A 21 3.20 -77.46 -4.68
N LEU A 22 4.39 -77.80 -5.22
CA LEU A 22 5.66 -77.67 -4.51
C LEU A 22 6.03 -76.25 -4.16
N PHE A 23 5.56 -75.29 -4.93
CA PHE A 23 5.81 -73.83 -4.67
C PHE A 23 4.66 -73.15 -3.94
N ARG A 24 3.76 -73.86 -3.26
CA ARG A 24 2.77 -73.32 -2.34
C ARG A 24 3.48 -72.74 -1.09
N PRO A 25 3.23 -71.51 -0.73
CA PRO A 25 3.92 -70.84 0.41
C PRO A 25 3.75 -71.59 1.72
N SER A 26 2.57 -72.16 1.99
CA SER A 26 2.28 -72.88 3.21
C SER A 26 3.19 -74.15 3.44
N LEU A 27 3.78 -74.67 2.41
CA LEU A 27 4.75 -75.79 2.54
C LEU A 27 6.16 -75.28 2.92
N TRP A 28 6.43 -74.04 2.74
CA TRP A 28 7.72 -73.41 2.97
C TRP A 28 7.70 -72.46 4.13
N GLN A 29 6.55 -72.08 4.72
CA GLN A 29 6.37 -71.09 5.78
C GLN A 29 7.32 -71.36 6.95
N GLU A 30 7.30 -72.49 7.57
CA GLU A 30 8.21 -72.87 8.67
C GLU A 30 9.70 -72.76 8.29
N ARG A 31 10.06 -73.07 7.03
CA ARG A 31 11.46 -72.93 6.58
C ARG A 31 11.85 -71.50 6.35
N ILE A 32 10.96 -70.67 5.79
CA ILE A 32 11.16 -69.28 5.56
C ILE A 32 11.25 -68.55 6.91
N GLU A 33 10.34 -68.82 7.78
CA GLU A 33 10.31 -68.24 9.13
C GLU A 33 11.55 -68.62 9.96
N LYS A 34 11.91 -69.90 9.96
CA LYS A 34 13.12 -70.37 10.61
C LYS A 34 14.41 -69.76 10.02
N TYR A 35 14.46 -69.61 8.69
CA TYR A 35 15.58 -68.97 8.03
C TYR A 35 15.67 -67.48 8.41
N LEU A 36 14.54 -66.74 8.36
CA LEU A 36 14.46 -65.37 8.72
C LEU A 36 14.80 -65.19 10.20
N ASN A 37 14.23 -65.99 11.10
CA ASN A 37 14.55 -65.92 12.52
C ASN A 37 16.02 -66.24 12.82
N ASN A 38 16.64 -67.17 12.11
CA ASN A 38 18.06 -67.47 12.30
C ASN A 38 18.98 -66.28 11.93
N GLU A 39 18.56 -65.47 10.96
CA GLU A 39 19.31 -64.27 10.58
C GLU A 39 18.95 -63.06 11.49
N LEU A 40 17.68 -62.90 11.85
CA LEU A 40 17.16 -61.84 12.68
C LEU A 40 17.61 -61.96 14.14
N ASN A 41 17.63 -63.20 14.70
CA ASN A 41 18.11 -63.45 16.08
C ASN A 41 19.59 -63.11 16.28
N LYS A 42 20.39 -63.05 15.23
CA LYS A 42 21.76 -62.52 15.31
C LYS A 42 21.81 -61.05 15.64
N LYS A 43 20.65 -60.39 15.61
CA LYS A 43 20.48 -58.93 15.81
C LYS A 43 19.32 -58.64 16.77
N ASP A 44 19.03 -59.63 17.64
CA ASP A 44 18.05 -59.51 18.71
C ASP A 44 16.60 -59.25 18.24
N TRP A 45 16.35 -59.51 16.93
CA TRP A 45 15.03 -59.46 16.30
C TRP A 45 14.44 -60.84 16.13
N SER A 46 13.14 -60.95 16.31
CA SER A 46 12.36 -62.13 15.94
C SER A 46 11.20 -61.79 15.03
N ILE A 47 10.83 -62.71 14.16
CA ILE A 47 9.68 -62.57 13.27
C ILE A 47 8.70 -63.74 13.48
N ASP A 48 7.44 -63.38 13.54
CA ASP A 48 6.30 -64.31 13.56
C ASP A 48 5.40 -64.00 12.37
N ILE A 49 5.06 -65.04 11.59
CA ILE A 49 4.24 -64.93 10.39
C ILE A 49 3.01 -65.84 10.58
N SER A 50 1.82 -65.26 10.80
CA SER A 50 0.60 -65.99 11.10
C SER A 50 0.18 -66.90 9.96
N GLU A 51 0.11 -66.39 8.74
CA GLU A 51 -0.25 -67.20 7.55
C GLU A 51 0.45 -66.68 6.30
N LEU A 52 1.05 -67.56 5.53
CA LEU A 52 1.67 -67.26 4.24
C LEU A 52 0.84 -67.89 3.12
N SER A 53 0.28 -67.09 2.26
CA SER A 53 -0.60 -67.49 1.16
C SER A 53 -0.05 -67.02 -0.22
N GLY A 54 -0.73 -67.39 -1.30
CA GLY A 54 -0.32 -67.04 -2.66
C GLY A 54 0.53 -68.07 -3.35
N HIS A 55 1.60 -67.71 -4.06
CA HIS A 55 2.48 -68.58 -4.84
C HIS A 55 3.88 -68.01 -5.00
N LEU A 56 4.93 -68.79 -4.69
CA LEU A 56 6.34 -68.36 -4.75
C LEU A 56 6.77 -67.82 -6.14
N PHE A 57 6.15 -68.25 -7.24
CA PHE A 57 6.42 -67.75 -8.58
C PHE A 57 5.67 -66.41 -8.93
N LEU A 58 4.61 -66.13 -8.24
CA LEU A 58 3.74 -64.98 -8.54
C LEU A 58 3.85 -63.90 -7.46
N ASN A 59 3.01 -64.01 -6.46
CA ASN A 59 3.03 -63.10 -5.30
C ASN A 59 2.79 -63.93 -4.04
N LEU A 60 3.52 -63.62 -3.01
CA LEU A 60 3.27 -64.06 -1.64
C LEU A 60 2.43 -62.99 -0.94
N TYR A 61 1.52 -63.41 -0.11
CA TYR A 61 0.68 -62.58 0.73
C TYR A 61 0.76 -63.11 2.16
N SER A 62 0.88 -62.21 3.09
CA SER A 62 0.74 -62.51 4.51
C SER A 62 -0.15 -61.47 5.17
N ASP A 63 -1.04 -61.95 5.98
CA ASP A 63 -1.78 -61.16 6.94
C ASP A 63 -1.11 -61.38 8.30
N ASP A 64 -0.93 -60.33 9.10
CA ASP A 64 -0.38 -60.35 10.45
C ASP A 64 1.08 -60.89 10.53
N ILE A 65 2.05 -60.13 10.09
CA ILE A 65 3.47 -60.31 10.40
C ILE A 65 3.85 -59.41 11.58
N THR A 66 4.48 -60.00 12.59
CA THR A 66 4.99 -59.28 13.75
C THR A 66 6.50 -59.44 13.82
N LEU A 67 7.23 -58.32 13.89
CA LEU A 67 8.64 -58.31 14.23
C LEU A 67 8.81 -57.67 15.63
N SER A 68 9.56 -58.32 16.48
CA SER A 68 9.85 -57.85 17.84
C SER A 68 11.35 -57.84 18.11
N HIS A 69 11.83 -56.78 18.72
CA HIS A 69 13.22 -56.60 19.16
C HIS A 69 13.34 -56.83 20.67
N GLU A 70 14.49 -57.29 21.16
CA GLU A 70 14.70 -57.51 22.61
C GLU A 70 14.57 -56.24 23.46
N ASP A 71 14.80 -55.02 22.87
CA ASP A 71 14.57 -53.73 23.51
C ASP A 71 13.09 -53.42 23.77
N GLY A 72 12.17 -54.16 23.15
CA GLY A 72 10.73 -53.91 23.24
C GLY A 72 10.12 -53.21 22.01
N THR A 73 10.92 -52.86 21.02
CA THR A 73 10.41 -52.30 19.73
C THR A 73 9.56 -53.35 19.01
N LEU A 74 8.38 -52.96 18.58
CA LEU A 74 7.42 -53.81 17.86
C LEU A 74 7.10 -53.21 16.49
N VAL A 75 7.16 -54.06 15.46
CA VAL A 75 6.69 -53.70 14.11
C VAL A 75 5.61 -54.67 13.71
N TYR A 76 4.39 -54.19 13.50
CA TYR A 76 3.26 -54.98 13.08
C TYR A 76 2.87 -54.62 11.65
N LEU A 77 2.78 -55.66 10.79
CA LEU A 77 2.47 -55.53 9.39
C LEU A 77 1.17 -56.30 9.09
N PRO A 78 0.00 -55.66 9.18
CA PRO A 78 -1.29 -56.35 9.04
C PRO A 78 -1.55 -56.88 7.62
N LYS A 79 -0.90 -56.26 6.61
CA LYS A 79 -1.01 -56.71 5.21
C LYS A 79 0.32 -56.53 4.51
N ALA A 80 0.92 -57.63 4.09
CA ALA A 80 2.14 -57.63 3.32
C ALA A 80 1.99 -58.49 2.05
N SER A 81 2.56 -58.00 0.94
CA SER A 81 2.67 -58.81 -0.27
C SER A 81 4.07 -58.64 -0.88
N ALA A 82 4.65 -59.78 -1.27
CA ALA A 82 6.00 -59.80 -1.83
C ALA A 82 6.05 -60.62 -3.13
N ARG A 83 6.89 -60.20 -4.06
CA ARG A 83 7.21 -60.98 -5.28
C ARG A 83 8.71 -61.25 -5.31
N ILE A 84 9.06 -62.53 -5.13
CA ILE A 84 10.45 -62.98 -5.05
C ILE A 84 10.98 -63.39 -6.43
N ARG A 85 12.27 -63.12 -6.72
CA ARG A 85 12.98 -63.67 -7.88
C ARG A 85 13.53 -65.05 -7.52
N LEU A 86 13.09 -66.11 -8.26
CA LEU A 86 13.45 -67.47 -7.93
C LEU A 86 14.91 -67.82 -8.28
N ILE A 87 15.46 -67.35 -9.38
CA ILE A 87 16.83 -67.67 -9.80
C ILE A 87 17.85 -67.22 -8.73
N PRO A 88 17.82 -66.02 -8.20
CA PRO A 88 18.68 -65.62 -7.08
C PRO A 88 18.43 -66.43 -5.78
N LEU A 89 17.18 -66.79 -5.50
CA LEU A 89 16.84 -67.60 -4.33
C LEU A 89 17.51 -68.96 -4.35
N LEU A 90 17.67 -69.60 -5.54
CA LEU A 90 18.36 -70.88 -5.71
C LEU A 90 19.84 -70.82 -5.36
N VAL A 91 20.45 -69.66 -5.37
CA VAL A 91 21.87 -69.40 -5.02
C VAL A 91 22.00 -68.70 -3.70
N GLY A 92 20.93 -68.64 -2.86
CA GLY A 92 20.94 -68.10 -1.51
C GLY A 92 20.84 -66.59 -1.42
N LYS A 93 20.39 -65.92 -2.51
CA LYS A 93 20.15 -64.49 -2.51
C LYS A 93 18.64 -64.17 -2.55
N ILE A 94 18.13 -63.36 -1.62
CA ILE A 94 16.75 -62.91 -1.62
C ILE A 94 16.66 -61.57 -2.37
N ILE A 95 16.03 -61.63 -3.56
CA ILE A 95 15.75 -60.42 -4.35
C ILE A 95 14.22 -60.34 -4.50
N LEU A 96 13.64 -59.25 -3.98
CA LEU A 96 12.24 -58.96 -4.12
C LEU A 96 12.01 -58.02 -5.32
N ASN A 97 11.20 -58.50 -6.28
CA ASN A 97 10.77 -57.60 -7.35
C ASN A 97 9.84 -56.53 -6.84
N ARG A 98 9.00 -56.87 -5.87
CA ARG A 98 8.03 -55.97 -5.27
C ARG A 98 7.82 -56.36 -3.81
N LEU A 99 7.77 -55.36 -2.96
CA LEU A 99 7.30 -55.49 -1.58
C LEU A 99 6.26 -54.39 -1.35
N ASN A 100 5.04 -54.76 -1.04
CA ASN A 100 3.99 -53.83 -0.64
C ASN A 100 3.58 -54.17 0.80
N VAL A 101 3.60 -53.17 1.64
CA VAL A 101 3.10 -53.27 3.02
C VAL A 101 2.13 -52.13 3.22
N SER A 102 0.95 -52.43 3.72
CA SER A 102 -0.06 -51.43 3.98
C SER A 102 -0.50 -51.44 5.43
N ASN A 103 -0.68 -50.23 5.99
CA ASN A 103 -1.04 -50.01 7.38
C ASN A 103 -0.02 -50.58 8.38
N ALA A 104 1.26 -50.47 8.10
CA ALA A 104 2.29 -50.86 9.06
C ALA A 104 2.18 -50.06 10.35
N GLU A 105 2.33 -50.72 11.49
CA GLU A 105 2.35 -50.07 12.81
C GLU A 105 3.72 -50.30 13.45
N ILE A 106 4.42 -49.23 13.76
CA ILE A 106 5.74 -49.28 14.37
C ILE A 106 5.65 -48.63 15.76
N THR A 107 5.96 -49.41 16.79
CA THR A 107 6.01 -48.94 18.16
C THR A 107 7.45 -49.05 18.69
N PRO A 108 8.27 -48.02 18.57
CA PRO A 108 9.62 -48.02 19.10
C PRO A 108 9.59 -48.01 20.61
N PHE A 109 10.49 -48.72 21.26
CA PHE A 109 10.64 -48.68 22.70
C PHE A 109 11.60 -47.52 23.09
N PHE A 110 11.09 -46.54 23.82
CA PHE A 110 11.89 -45.49 24.41
C PHE A 110 11.98 -45.75 25.92
N GLN A 111 13.17 -45.95 26.47
CA GLN A 111 13.38 -45.92 27.93
C GLN A 111 13.06 -44.51 28.43
N THR A 112 12.03 -44.36 29.25
CA THR A 112 11.59 -43.10 29.86
C THR A 112 12.48 -42.67 31.07
N SER A 113 13.74 -43.01 31.10
CA SER A 113 14.65 -42.59 32.13
C SER A 113 15.85 -41.89 31.52
N SER A 114 15.91 -40.57 31.75
CA SER A 114 17.09 -39.70 31.59
C SER A 114 17.85 -39.93 30.28
N TYR A 115 18.00 -38.86 29.50
CA TYR A 115 18.89 -38.85 28.33
C TYR A 115 20.08 -39.77 28.55
N PRO A 116 20.36 -40.73 27.66
CA PRO A 116 21.51 -41.59 27.83
C PRO A 116 22.76 -40.71 27.77
N SER A 117 23.42 -40.59 28.94
CA SER A 117 24.71 -39.90 29.05
C SER A 117 25.88 -40.70 28.51
N THR A 118 25.57 -41.76 27.76
CA THR A 118 26.53 -42.52 26.95
C THR A 118 25.81 -42.92 25.69
N SER A 119 26.29 -42.44 24.57
CA SER A 119 25.88 -42.84 23.22
C SER A 119 25.99 -44.37 23.08
N GLU A 120 24.90 -45.12 23.37
CA GLU A 120 24.78 -46.41 22.78
C GLU A 120 24.56 -46.15 21.27
N LYS A 121 25.65 -46.36 20.52
CA LYS A 121 25.68 -46.23 19.08
C LYS A 121 24.53 -47.02 18.51
N ILE A 122 23.62 -46.39 17.81
CA ILE A 122 22.62 -47.03 16.97
C ILE A 122 23.43 -47.73 15.87
N ASN A 123 23.77 -48.99 16.10
CA ASN A 123 24.46 -49.81 15.14
C ASN A 123 23.48 -50.20 14.02
N PHE A 124 23.28 -49.33 13.08
CA PHE A 124 22.61 -49.59 11.83
C PHE A 124 23.58 -50.39 10.93
N TYR A 125 23.62 -51.70 11.13
CA TYR A 125 24.41 -52.59 10.27
C TYR A 125 23.56 -53.27 9.23
N PRO A 126 23.67 -52.91 7.96
CA PRO A 126 23.20 -53.74 6.86
C PRO A 126 24.15 -54.92 6.53
N GLU A 127 25.18 -55.15 7.39
CA GLU A 127 26.09 -56.27 7.12
C GLU A 127 25.34 -57.60 7.00
N LYS A 128 25.26 -58.10 5.77
CA LYS A 128 24.82 -59.45 5.40
C LYS A 128 23.31 -59.67 5.18
N PHE A 129 22.49 -58.64 4.96
CA PHE A 129 21.17 -58.89 4.37
C PHE A 129 21.23 -58.56 2.86
N PRO A 130 21.48 -59.53 1.96
CA PRO A 130 21.45 -59.27 0.51
C PRO A 130 20.01 -59.13 0.04
N ILE A 131 19.27 -58.21 0.58
CA ILE A 131 17.90 -57.90 0.16
C ILE A 131 17.95 -56.79 -0.86
N ASN A 132 17.53 -57.12 -2.07
CA ASN A 132 17.29 -56.10 -3.09
C ASN A 132 15.79 -56.04 -3.34
N ILE A 133 15.20 -54.86 -3.14
CA ILE A 133 13.77 -54.60 -3.38
C ILE A 133 13.70 -53.61 -4.55
N ASN A 134 13.26 -54.08 -5.72
CA ASN A 134 13.19 -53.26 -6.93
C ASN A 134 12.00 -52.28 -6.92
N GLN A 135 10.92 -52.64 -6.22
CA GLN A 135 9.76 -51.82 -5.99
C GLN A 135 9.29 -51.98 -4.55
N LEU A 136 9.46 -50.97 -3.75
CA LEU A 136 8.99 -50.90 -2.37
C LEU A 136 7.78 -49.98 -2.33
N TYR A 137 6.73 -50.40 -1.68
CA TYR A 137 5.64 -49.54 -1.22
C TYR A 137 5.36 -49.87 0.24
N LEU A 138 5.47 -48.86 1.11
CA LEU A 138 5.28 -49.00 2.53
C LEU A 138 4.48 -47.83 3.05
N ASP A 139 3.30 -48.08 3.59
CA ASP A 139 2.50 -47.09 4.30
C ASP A 139 2.14 -47.56 5.71
N GLY A 140 2.06 -46.64 6.64
CA GLY A 140 1.78 -46.95 8.04
C GLY A 140 1.88 -45.78 9.00
N SER A 141 1.96 -46.13 10.27
CA SER A 141 2.07 -45.15 11.38
C SER A 141 3.18 -45.58 12.34
N ILE A 142 3.89 -44.60 12.88
CA ILE A 142 4.85 -44.73 13.97
C ILE A 142 4.21 -44.14 15.21
N PHE A 143 4.11 -44.95 16.28
CA PHE A 143 3.55 -44.55 17.56
C PHE A 143 4.69 -44.18 18.52
N ILE A 144 4.98 -42.88 18.63
CA ILE A 144 6.06 -42.38 19.47
C ILE A 144 5.51 -42.03 20.86
N PRO A 145 5.91 -42.77 21.92
CA PRO A 145 5.52 -42.40 23.28
C PRO A 145 6.14 -41.06 23.70
N TYR A 146 5.33 -40.14 24.18
CA TYR A 146 5.74 -38.83 24.62
C TYR A 146 5.05 -38.47 25.95
N ALA A 147 5.81 -38.43 27.04
CA ALA A 147 5.29 -38.22 28.39
C ALA A 147 4.06 -39.11 28.71
N ASP A 148 2.88 -38.53 28.86
CA ASP A 148 1.63 -39.23 29.17
C ASP A 148 0.74 -39.51 27.95
N SER A 149 1.25 -39.30 26.71
CA SER A 149 0.52 -39.46 25.48
C SER A 149 1.32 -40.23 24.41
N THR A 150 0.66 -40.70 23.36
CA THR A 150 1.32 -41.27 22.19
C THR A 150 1.11 -40.34 21.01
N LYS A 151 2.20 -40.00 20.31
CA LYS A 151 2.12 -39.21 19.06
C LYS A 151 2.15 -40.11 17.86
N ASP A 152 1.20 -39.91 16.96
CA ASP A 152 1.07 -40.69 15.73
C ASP A 152 1.74 -39.94 14.58
N VAL A 153 2.70 -40.57 13.93
CA VAL A 153 3.36 -40.10 12.72
C VAL A 153 3.04 -41.04 11.58
N ASN A 154 2.25 -40.55 10.64
CA ASN A 154 1.91 -41.35 9.44
C ASN A 154 3.00 -41.19 8.38
N PHE A 155 3.35 -42.30 7.72
CA PHE A 155 4.34 -42.31 6.66
C PHE A 155 3.88 -43.10 5.43
N LEU A 156 4.41 -42.71 4.28
CA LEU A 156 4.33 -43.43 3.02
C LEU A 156 5.70 -43.37 2.34
N ILE A 157 6.21 -44.52 1.91
CA ILE A 157 7.50 -44.67 1.25
C ILE A 157 7.27 -45.50 -0.04
N ASP A 158 7.72 -44.94 -1.16
CA ASP A 158 7.69 -45.63 -2.46
C ASP A 158 9.06 -45.51 -3.12
N GLY A 159 9.64 -46.59 -3.60
CA GLY A 159 10.98 -46.57 -4.20
C GLY A 159 11.64 -47.91 -4.35
N ARG A 160 12.96 -47.90 -4.21
CA ARG A 160 13.82 -49.08 -4.36
C ARG A 160 14.87 -49.12 -3.24
N ILE A 161 15.18 -50.31 -2.79
CA ILE A 161 16.27 -50.55 -1.83
C ILE A 161 17.19 -51.62 -2.41
N THR A 162 18.49 -51.34 -2.44
CA THR A 162 19.50 -52.30 -2.88
C THR A 162 20.59 -52.40 -1.82
N SER A 163 20.87 -53.64 -1.40
CA SER A 163 21.95 -53.94 -0.46
C SER A 163 23.17 -54.45 -1.22
N ASN A 164 24.33 -53.81 -0.94
CA ASN A 164 25.65 -54.30 -1.31
C ASN A 164 26.34 -54.88 -0.07
N GLU A 165 27.55 -55.35 -0.19
CA GLU A 165 28.26 -56.01 0.94
C GLU A 165 28.48 -55.11 2.16
N ASN A 166 28.60 -53.81 1.95
CA ASN A 166 28.88 -52.83 2.99
C ASN A 166 27.85 -51.69 3.08
N ASP A 167 27.00 -51.51 2.06
CA ASP A 167 26.13 -50.37 1.94
C ASP A 167 24.69 -50.76 1.62
N LEU A 168 23.74 -50.02 2.14
CA LEU A 168 22.34 -50.01 1.71
C LEU A 168 22.11 -48.74 0.88
N SER A 169 21.77 -48.94 -0.40
CA SER A 169 21.37 -47.83 -1.26
C SER A 169 19.86 -47.74 -1.31
N VAL A 170 19.33 -46.56 -1.08
CA VAL A 170 17.89 -46.24 -1.19
C VAL A 170 17.70 -45.25 -2.32
N ASP A 171 16.67 -45.51 -3.13
CA ASP A 171 16.27 -44.67 -4.25
C ASP A 171 14.74 -44.55 -4.11
N LEU A 172 14.27 -43.49 -3.47
CA LEU A 172 12.88 -43.27 -3.13
C LEU A 172 12.25 -42.31 -4.12
N GLU A 173 11.27 -42.78 -4.85
CA GLU A 173 10.49 -41.97 -5.79
C GLU A 173 9.61 -40.99 -5.01
N ASN A 174 9.02 -41.46 -3.89
CA ASN A 174 8.19 -40.63 -3.01
C ASN A 174 8.36 -41.04 -1.54
N ILE A 175 8.47 -40.04 -0.69
CA ILE A 175 8.31 -40.18 0.76
C ILE A 175 7.33 -39.12 1.27
N LYS A 176 6.44 -39.52 2.17
CA LYS A 176 5.51 -38.64 2.85
C LYS A 176 5.50 -38.97 4.33
N ILE A 177 5.65 -37.92 5.15
CA ILE A 177 5.59 -38.05 6.61
C ILE A 177 4.66 -36.96 7.11
N ILE A 178 3.65 -37.35 7.90
CA ILE A 178 2.67 -36.44 8.47
C ILE A 178 2.62 -36.64 9.99
N SER A 179 2.89 -35.60 10.75
CA SER A 179 2.64 -35.54 12.19
C SER A 179 1.61 -34.45 12.48
N LEU A 180 0.67 -34.74 13.39
CA LEU A 180 -0.34 -33.76 13.81
C LEU A 180 0.11 -32.91 15.00
N ASP A 181 1.07 -33.40 15.80
CA ASP A 181 1.61 -32.71 16.95
C ASP A 181 3.11 -33.04 17.14
N PRO A 182 4.04 -32.09 16.88
CA PRO A 182 3.81 -30.84 16.13
C PRO A 182 3.30 -31.08 14.71
N ALA A 183 2.57 -30.12 14.17
CA ALA A 183 2.05 -30.22 12.80
C ALA A 183 3.18 -30.11 11.75
N ILE A 184 3.69 -31.28 11.34
CA ILE A 184 4.74 -31.39 10.33
C ILE A 184 4.18 -32.21 9.15
N ASN A 185 4.33 -31.65 7.96
CA ASN A 185 3.97 -32.31 6.72
C ASN A 185 5.19 -32.29 5.80
N PHE A 186 5.92 -33.41 5.78
CA PHE A 186 7.10 -33.59 4.93
C PHE A 186 6.73 -34.40 3.68
N PHE A 187 7.19 -33.92 2.56
CA PHE A 187 7.05 -34.54 1.25
C PHE A 187 8.41 -34.54 0.58
N GLY A 188 8.87 -35.67 0.08
CA GLY A 188 10.11 -35.79 -0.69
C GLY A 188 9.92 -36.62 -1.96
N ASN A 189 10.50 -36.13 -3.06
CA ASN A 189 10.55 -36.83 -4.33
C ASN A 189 12.01 -36.93 -4.80
N GLY A 190 12.41 -38.02 -5.41
CA GLY A 190 13.76 -38.22 -5.90
C GLY A 190 14.79 -38.15 -4.74
N ILE A 191 14.65 -39.08 -3.77
CA ILE A 191 15.60 -39.18 -2.67
C ILE A 191 16.55 -40.35 -2.97
N ASP A 192 17.80 -39.99 -3.23
CA ASP A 192 18.89 -40.96 -3.36
C ASP A 192 19.69 -40.98 -2.07
N GLY A 193 19.97 -42.18 -1.57
CA GLY A 193 20.69 -42.31 -0.34
C GLY A 193 21.59 -43.54 -0.28
N LYS A 194 22.63 -43.41 0.53
CA LYS A 194 23.52 -44.48 0.93
C LYS A 194 23.61 -44.54 2.43
N LEU A 195 23.34 -45.69 3.00
CA LEU A 195 23.47 -45.92 4.43
C LEU A 195 24.55 -47.01 4.63
N SER A 196 25.60 -46.67 5.36
CA SER A 196 26.65 -47.60 5.74
C SER A 196 26.75 -47.67 7.27
N SER A 197 27.59 -48.51 7.80
CA SER A 197 27.91 -48.55 9.24
C SER A 197 28.60 -47.30 9.75
N GLU A 198 29.21 -46.54 8.84
CA GLU A 198 30.01 -45.36 9.19
C GLU A 198 29.35 -44.04 8.78
N LYS A 199 28.37 -44.11 7.82
CA LYS A 199 27.87 -42.89 7.19
C LYS A 199 26.47 -43.06 6.61
N ILE A 200 25.66 -42.00 6.76
CA ILE A 200 24.40 -41.77 6.07
C ILE A 200 24.62 -40.62 5.08
N ASP A 201 24.35 -40.85 3.80
CA ASP A 201 24.43 -39.82 2.75
C ASP A 201 23.13 -39.80 1.99
N LEU A 202 22.36 -38.73 2.07
CA LEU A 202 21.05 -38.55 1.46
C LEU A 202 21.04 -37.32 0.56
N THR A 203 20.55 -37.48 -0.65
CA THR A 203 20.34 -36.36 -1.58
C THR A 203 18.85 -36.26 -1.90
N PHE A 204 18.30 -35.08 -1.82
CA PHE A 204 16.91 -34.78 -2.12
C PHE A 204 16.86 -33.95 -3.40
N GLU A 205 16.25 -34.47 -4.47
CA GLU A 205 16.02 -33.66 -5.66
C GLU A 205 14.96 -32.60 -5.39
N LYS A 206 13.90 -32.98 -4.64
CA LYS A 206 12.82 -32.10 -4.24
C LYS A 206 12.21 -32.60 -2.94
N ALA A 207 12.23 -31.75 -1.94
CA ALA A 207 11.55 -31.98 -0.67
C ALA A 207 10.70 -30.77 -0.28
N ASN A 208 9.69 -30.98 0.56
CA ASN A 208 8.80 -29.95 1.03
C ASN A 208 8.48 -30.20 2.52
N ILE A 209 8.63 -29.17 3.34
CA ILE A 209 8.20 -29.18 4.76
C ILE A 209 7.22 -28.03 4.94
N ASN A 210 5.95 -28.33 5.25
CA ASN A 210 4.92 -27.33 5.54
C ASN A 210 4.87 -26.21 4.47
N GLU A 211 4.86 -26.59 3.17
CA GLU A 211 4.86 -25.68 2.01
C GLU A 211 6.23 -25.06 1.64
N LEU A 212 7.28 -25.26 2.45
CA LEU A 212 8.64 -24.89 2.11
C LEU A 212 9.27 -25.94 1.21
N GLU A 213 9.51 -25.59 -0.06
CA GLU A 213 10.16 -26.46 -1.05
C GLU A 213 11.68 -26.28 -1.01
N PHE A 214 12.42 -27.37 -0.89
CA PHE A 214 13.88 -27.37 -0.90
C PHE A 214 14.43 -28.61 -1.62
N SER A 215 15.68 -28.50 -2.00
CA SER A 215 16.53 -29.61 -2.45
C SER A 215 17.85 -29.57 -1.65
N GLY A 216 18.61 -30.65 -1.69
CA GLY A 216 19.89 -30.60 -0.98
C GLY A 216 20.47 -31.97 -0.69
N ARG A 217 21.56 -31.94 0.09
CA ARG A 217 22.30 -33.11 0.53
C ARG A 217 22.47 -33.07 2.05
N PHE A 218 22.32 -34.21 2.66
CA PHE A 218 22.55 -34.43 4.08
C PHE A 218 23.50 -35.59 4.26
N GLU A 219 24.54 -35.39 5.01
CA GLU A 219 25.58 -36.35 5.29
C GLU A 219 25.76 -36.44 6.82
N TYR A 220 25.66 -37.63 7.39
CA TYR A 220 25.85 -37.88 8.79
C TYR A 220 26.87 -39.00 8.98
N ASP A 221 28.00 -38.64 9.63
CA ASP A 221 29.05 -39.57 10.00
C ASP A 221 28.67 -40.25 11.34
N LEU A 222 28.56 -41.60 11.33
CA LEU A 222 28.23 -42.42 12.48
C LEU A 222 29.49 -42.89 13.23
N GLY A 223 30.68 -42.40 12.89
CA GLY A 223 31.97 -42.71 13.51
C GLY A 223 32.07 -42.29 14.97
N ASP A 224 33.29 -42.28 15.52
CA ASP A 224 33.50 -41.95 16.92
C ASP A 224 33.22 -40.48 17.23
N ASP A 225 33.40 -39.60 16.26
CA ASP A 225 33.01 -38.21 16.33
C ASP A 225 31.78 -38.01 15.41
N GLU A 226 30.57 -38.06 15.99
CA GLU A 226 29.34 -37.82 15.26
C GLU A 226 29.38 -36.47 14.57
N TYR A 227 29.25 -36.45 13.23
CA TYR A 227 29.42 -35.24 12.44
C TYR A 227 28.38 -35.15 11.32
N ILE A 228 27.75 -34.00 11.19
CA ILE A 228 26.75 -33.70 10.17
C ILE A 228 27.29 -32.65 9.20
N VAL A 229 27.10 -32.89 7.91
CA VAL A 229 27.24 -31.90 6.87
C VAL A 229 25.92 -31.81 6.11
N ALA A 230 25.38 -30.63 5.99
CA ALA A 230 24.16 -30.42 5.21
C ALA A 230 24.32 -29.23 4.25
N GLU A 231 23.85 -29.46 3.04
CA GLU A 231 23.70 -28.44 2.00
C GLU A 231 22.23 -28.41 1.60
N ILE A 232 21.55 -27.31 1.88
CA ILE A 232 20.12 -27.14 1.67
C ILE A 232 19.90 -25.94 0.75
N LEU A 233 19.27 -26.19 -0.39
CA LEU A 233 18.85 -25.17 -1.34
C LEU A 233 17.36 -24.95 -1.24
N LEU A 234 16.94 -23.81 -0.72
CA LEU A 234 15.57 -23.36 -0.69
C LEU A 234 15.22 -22.70 -2.03
N ASN A 235 14.40 -23.36 -2.83
CA ASN A 235 13.97 -22.84 -4.13
C ASN A 235 12.77 -21.90 -3.96
N GLU A 236 12.88 -20.67 -4.49
CA GLU A 236 11.82 -19.66 -4.65
C GLU A 236 10.58 -19.82 -3.73
N TYR A 237 10.73 -19.58 -2.43
CA TYR A 237 9.58 -19.56 -1.53
C TYR A 237 8.75 -18.31 -1.76
N ALA A 238 7.51 -18.48 -2.20
CA ALA A 238 6.55 -17.38 -2.33
C ALA A 238 5.93 -17.06 -0.97
N ILE A 239 6.17 -15.84 -0.48
CA ILE A 239 5.59 -15.39 0.79
C ILE A 239 4.06 -15.31 0.63
N PRO A 240 3.26 -15.94 1.52
CA PRO A 240 1.81 -15.92 1.42
C PRO A 240 1.25 -14.49 1.43
N LYS A 241 0.42 -14.16 0.44
CA LYS A 241 -0.21 -12.82 0.32
C LYS A 241 -0.98 -12.39 1.57
N GLN A 242 -1.49 -13.35 2.34
CA GLN A 242 -2.17 -13.10 3.60
C GLN A 242 -1.24 -12.49 4.66
N ILE A 243 0.02 -12.94 4.75
CA ILE A 243 1.04 -12.38 5.64
C ILE A 243 1.40 -10.97 5.19
N ILE A 244 1.67 -10.79 3.88
CA ILE A 244 2.03 -9.49 3.29
C ILE A 244 0.91 -8.46 3.50
N SER A 245 -0.36 -8.87 3.36
CA SER A 245 -1.50 -7.96 3.50
C SER A 245 -1.78 -7.51 4.94
N GLN A 246 -1.26 -8.23 5.93
CA GLN A 246 -1.41 -7.90 7.36
C GLN A 246 -0.31 -6.95 7.87
N LEU A 247 0.76 -6.79 7.11
CA LEU A 247 1.84 -5.88 7.48
C LEU A 247 1.43 -4.43 7.18
N PRO A 248 1.65 -3.50 8.12
CA PRO A 248 1.34 -2.08 7.93
C PRO A 248 2.17 -1.44 6.80
N LEU A 249 3.36 -1.96 6.57
CA LEU A 249 4.21 -1.67 5.42
C LEU A 249 4.11 -2.87 4.48
N ARG A 250 3.65 -2.66 3.25
CA ARG A 250 3.58 -3.73 2.25
C ARG A 250 4.97 -4.00 1.71
N PRO A 251 5.60 -5.13 2.06
CA PRO A 251 6.89 -5.46 1.50
C PRO A 251 6.77 -5.74 0.00
N ASN A 252 7.75 -5.29 -0.75
CA ASN A 252 7.88 -5.63 -2.17
C ASN A 252 8.32 -7.09 -2.37
N LEU A 253 8.83 -7.70 -1.29
CA LEU A 253 9.34 -9.04 -1.28
C LEU A 253 8.23 -10.05 -1.53
N SER A 254 8.27 -10.74 -2.65
CA SER A 254 7.30 -11.79 -2.99
C SER A 254 7.91 -13.19 -2.98
N LYS A 255 9.22 -13.30 -3.16
CA LYS A 255 9.94 -14.56 -3.23
C LYS A 255 11.30 -14.47 -2.55
N ILE A 256 11.68 -15.55 -1.86
CA ILE A 256 13.00 -15.74 -1.25
C ILE A 256 13.55 -17.08 -1.71
N SER A 257 14.83 -17.13 -2.05
CA SER A 257 15.62 -18.36 -2.17
C SER A 257 16.80 -18.28 -1.22
N ALA A 258 17.24 -19.41 -0.70
CA ALA A 258 18.39 -19.45 0.20
C ALA A 258 19.18 -20.73 0.00
N GLU A 259 20.50 -20.63 0.14
CA GLU A 259 21.42 -21.75 0.19
C GLU A 259 22.02 -21.79 1.59
N PHE A 260 21.93 -22.92 2.24
CA PHE A 260 22.50 -23.19 3.55
C PHE A 260 23.52 -24.30 3.43
N TYR A 261 24.72 -24.02 3.83
CA TYR A 261 25.73 -25.04 4.07
C TYR A 261 26.08 -25.02 5.56
N PHE A 262 26.02 -26.13 6.25
CA PHE A 262 26.47 -26.19 7.65
C PHE A 262 27.15 -27.52 7.98
N GLU A 263 28.03 -27.43 8.95
CA GLU A 263 28.75 -28.53 9.57
C GLU A 263 28.46 -28.54 11.08
N SER A 264 28.32 -29.70 11.67
CA SER A 264 27.98 -29.84 13.08
C SER A 264 28.50 -31.12 13.70
N ASP A 265 28.97 -31.01 14.95
CA ASP A 265 29.21 -32.13 15.86
C ASP A 265 28.03 -32.35 16.83
N MET A 266 26.82 -31.93 16.47
CA MET A 266 25.59 -31.92 17.27
C MET A 266 25.58 -30.95 18.44
N THR A 267 26.73 -30.37 18.80
CA THR A 267 26.86 -29.34 19.83
C THR A 267 27.27 -28.01 19.27
N PHE A 268 27.97 -28.03 18.15
CA PHE A 268 28.51 -26.86 17.46
C PHE A 268 28.12 -26.93 15.99
N PHE A 269 27.39 -25.93 15.52
CA PHE A 269 26.97 -25.78 14.15
C PHE A 269 27.64 -24.53 13.57
N ASN A 270 28.36 -24.70 12.51
CA ASN A 270 28.96 -23.59 11.79
C ASN A 270 28.68 -23.76 10.30
N GLY A 271 28.54 -22.66 9.57
CA GLY A 271 28.26 -22.76 8.17
C GLY A 271 28.07 -21.42 7.49
N ASP A 272 27.77 -21.52 6.20
CA ASP A 272 27.54 -20.42 5.32
C ASP A 272 26.06 -20.34 4.94
N ILE A 273 25.58 -19.14 4.71
CA ILE A 273 24.24 -18.86 4.24
C ILE A 273 24.26 -17.87 3.09
N ILE A 274 23.55 -18.16 2.03
CA ILE A 274 23.33 -17.26 0.90
C ILE A 274 21.82 -17.06 0.79
N VAL A 275 21.37 -15.82 0.80
CA VAL A 275 19.95 -15.46 0.67
C VAL A 275 19.79 -14.59 -0.56
N ASN A 276 18.98 -15.04 -1.50
CA ASN A 276 18.62 -14.30 -2.69
C ASN A 276 17.13 -13.97 -2.66
N ASN A 277 16.75 -12.87 -3.25
CA ASN A 277 15.35 -12.47 -3.33
C ASN A 277 15.02 -11.76 -4.65
N ASP A 278 13.74 -11.60 -4.93
CA ASP A 278 13.26 -10.95 -6.16
C ASP A 278 13.51 -9.43 -6.23
N LEU A 279 14.08 -8.84 -5.17
CA LEU A 279 14.47 -7.44 -5.11
C LEU A 279 15.95 -7.21 -5.48
N GLY A 280 16.70 -8.29 -5.73
CA GLY A 280 18.16 -8.23 -5.99
C GLY A 280 18.97 -7.84 -4.76
N LEU A 281 18.46 -8.16 -3.56
CA LEU A 281 19.16 -8.04 -2.29
C LEU A 281 19.81 -9.39 -1.98
N ASP A 282 20.89 -9.69 -2.68
CA ASP A 282 21.66 -10.91 -2.44
C ASP A 282 22.54 -10.68 -1.22
N MET A 283 22.38 -11.52 -0.22
CA MET A 283 23.15 -11.48 1.02
C MET A 283 23.84 -12.81 1.22
N SER A 284 25.09 -12.78 1.62
CA SER A 284 25.86 -13.97 1.96
C SER A 284 26.60 -13.77 3.27
N GLY A 285 26.85 -14.85 3.98
CA GLY A 285 27.56 -14.74 5.24
C GLY A 285 27.72 -16.07 5.94
N ASP A 286 28.18 -15.98 7.18
CA ASP A 286 28.50 -17.11 8.04
C ASP A 286 27.68 -17.09 9.33
N PHE A 287 27.47 -18.25 9.89
CA PHE A 287 26.82 -18.39 11.20
C PHE A 287 27.56 -19.39 12.08
N VAL A 288 27.47 -19.15 13.38
CA VAL A 288 27.97 -20.05 14.43
C VAL A 288 26.89 -20.21 15.48
N LEU A 289 26.38 -21.43 15.60
CA LEU A 289 25.38 -21.82 16.58
C LEU A 289 25.93 -22.91 17.48
N LYS A 290 25.76 -22.77 18.80
CA LYS A 290 26.13 -23.78 19.77
C LYS A 290 24.90 -24.31 20.49
N ARG A 291 24.94 -25.59 20.83
CA ARG A 291 23.97 -26.21 21.72
C ARG A 291 24.65 -26.60 23.01
N GLU A 292 24.22 -26.01 24.11
CA GLU A 292 24.67 -26.34 25.46
C GLU A 292 23.47 -26.80 26.27
N ASN A 293 23.31 -28.10 26.48
CA ASN A 293 22.13 -28.74 27.09
C ASN A 293 20.85 -28.34 26.28
N ASP A 294 19.93 -27.63 26.94
CA ASP A 294 18.64 -27.20 26.37
C ASP A 294 18.65 -25.76 25.83
N VAL A 295 19.87 -25.18 25.64
CA VAL A 295 20.07 -23.81 25.15
C VAL A 295 20.79 -23.82 23.81
N PHE A 296 20.19 -23.17 22.83
CA PHE A 296 20.84 -22.85 21.57
C PHE A 296 21.39 -21.43 21.63
N LYS A 297 22.68 -21.27 21.41
CA LYS A 297 23.37 -19.99 21.43
C LYS A 297 23.87 -19.65 20.04
N LEU A 298 23.28 -18.63 19.43
CA LEU A 298 23.80 -18.02 18.20
C LEU A 298 24.96 -17.09 18.58
N ASP A 299 26.19 -17.60 18.47
CA ASP A 299 27.38 -16.82 18.78
C ASP A 299 27.62 -15.73 17.74
N SER A 300 27.31 -16.01 16.48
CA SER A 300 27.32 -15.04 15.38
C SER A 300 26.45 -15.51 14.22
N LEU A 301 25.77 -14.58 13.60
CA LEU A 301 25.29 -14.64 12.21
C LEU A 301 25.69 -13.31 11.58
N SER A 302 26.47 -13.37 10.51
CA SER A 302 26.92 -12.20 9.77
C SER A 302 26.48 -12.33 8.33
N LEU A 303 25.56 -11.48 7.88
CA LEU A 303 25.09 -11.41 6.49
C LEU A 303 25.59 -10.12 5.86
N ASN A 304 26.30 -10.23 4.74
CA ASN A 304 26.84 -9.12 4.01
C ASN A 304 26.19 -9.08 2.62
N GLY A 305 25.64 -7.93 2.28
CA GLY A 305 25.09 -7.62 0.96
C GLY A 305 25.92 -6.58 0.24
N ASN A 306 25.46 -6.13 -0.92
CA ASN A 306 26.21 -5.15 -1.73
C ASN A 306 26.53 -3.83 -1.00
N ASP A 307 25.59 -3.37 -0.15
CA ASP A 307 25.73 -2.13 0.63
C ASP A 307 25.14 -2.29 2.06
N THR A 308 24.67 -3.47 2.43
CA THR A 308 23.96 -3.71 3.69
C THR A 308 24.60 -4.87 4.43
N ASP A 309 24.94 -4.66 5.69
CA ASP A 309 25.42 -5.73 6.57
C ASP A 309 24.47 -5.92 7.74
N LEU A 310 24.26 -7.17 8.14
CA LEU A 310 23.44 -7.55 9.28
C LEU A 310 24.24 -8.52 10.16
N LYS A 311 24.31 -8.23 11.45
CA LYS A 311 24.92 -9.13 12.44
C LYS A 311 23.94 -9.45 13.54
N MET A 312 23.84 -10.73 13.88
CA MET A 312 22.95 -11.20 14.95
C MET A 312 23.71 -12.06 15.94
N ILE A 313 23.34 -11.91 17.18
CA ILE A 313 23.72 -12.82 18.28
C ILE A 313 22.47 -13.12 19.10
N GLY A 314 22.41 -14.26 19.76
CA GLY A 314 21.23 -14.56 20.58
C GLY A 314 21.29 -15.89 21.32
N LEU A 315 20.32 -16.10 22.16
CA LEU A 315 20.08 -17.32 22.91
C LEU A 315 18.64 -17.77 22.68
N TYR A 316 18.43 -19.06 22.57
CA TYR A 316 17.11 -19.69 22.55
C TYR A 316 17.12 -20.91 23.47
N GLU A 317 16.19 -20.96 24.39
CA GLU A 317 16.00 -22.08 25.33
C GLU A 317 14.88 -23.00 24.82
N GLU A 318 14.98 -24.31 25.04
CA GLU A 318 13.92 -25.24 24.70
C GLU A 318 12.58 -24.94 25.42
N THR A 319 12.63 -24.17 26.50
CA THR A 319 11.45 -23.62 27.18
C THR A 319 10.67 -22.63 26.33
N GLY A 320 11.25 -22.19 25.19
CA GLY A 320 10.70 -21.17 24.29
C GLY A 320 11.21 -19.76 24.55
N ARG A 321 12.01 -19.53 25.60
CA ARG A 321 12.58 -18.22 25.91
C ARG A 321 13.74 -17.91 24.94
N PHE A 322 13.78 -16.68 24.46
CA PHE A 322 14.85 -16.20 23.60
C PHE A 322 15.25 -14.77 23.96
N ASN A 323 16.51 -14.45 23.71
CA ASN A 323 17.00 -13.07 23.70
C ASN A 323 18.08 -12.91 22.63
N GLY A 324 18.28 -11.68 22.18
CA GLY A 324 19.28 -11.42 21.15
C GLY A 324 19.47 -9.96 20.83
N ALA A 325 20.47 -9.72 20.00
CA ALA A 325 20.77 -8.41 19.44
C ALA A 325 21.00 -8.53 17.94
N ILE A 326 20.44 -7.58 17.21
CA ILE A 326 20.61 -7.42 15.77
C ILE A 326 21.32 -6.09 15.54
N ASN A 327 22.48 -6.11 14.91
CA ASN A 327 23.17 -4.91 14.44
C ASN A 327 22.93 -4.76 12.94
N LEU A 328 22.52 -3.58 12.54
CA LEU A 328 22.20 -3.19 11.17
C LEU A 328 23.26 -2.19 10.67
N PHE A 329 23.72 -2.35 9.44
CA PHE A 329 24.61 -1.40 8.80
C PHE A 329 24.10 -1.10 7.38
N ASN A 330 23.88 0.18 7.10
CA ASN A 330 23.48 0.68 5.78
C ASN A 330 22.23 0.02 5.20
N LEU A 331 21.24 -0.34 6.03
CA LEU A 331 20.02 -1.00 5.56
C LEU A 331 19.15 -0.03 4.72
N ASP A 332 18.93 -0.38 3.45
CA ASP A 332 18.08 0.37 2.53
C ASP A 332 16.67 -0.23 2.49
N LEU A 333 15.72 0.40 3.19
CA LEU A 333 14.32 -0.03 3.22
C LEU A 333 13.57 0.19 1.91
N SER A 334 14.07 1.02 0.98
CA SER A 334 13.39 1.26 -0.30
C SER A 334 13.23 0.01 -1.13
N LYS A 335 14.11 -0.95 -0.93
CA LYS A 335 14.08 -2.26 -1.58
C LYS A 335 13.08 -3.21 -0.92
N TRP A 336 12.66 -2.95 0.32
CA TRP A 336 11.79 -3.83 1.12
C TRP A 336 10.33 -3.39 1.14
N VAL A 337 10.05 -2.10 0.86
CA VAL A 337 8.74 -1.50 1.00
C VAL A 337 8.28 -0.90 -0.32
N ILE A 338 7.02 -1.15 -0.71
CA ILE A 338 6.42 -0.56 -1.92
C ILE A 338 6.39 0.97 -1.74
N ASN A 339 6.91 1.71 -2.72
CA ASN A 339 7.06 3.16 -2.71
C ASN A 339 7.97 3.70 -1.58
N GLY A 340 8.85 2.85 -1.04
CA GLY A 340 9.83 3.27 -0.03
C GLY A 340 10.85 4.25 -0.62
N ASN A 341 11.16 5.30 0.13
CA ASN A 341 12.29 6.16 -0.18
C ASN A 341 13.59 5.45 0.17
N LYS A 342 14.67 5.77 -0.53
CA LYS A 342 15.99 5.23 -0.24
C LYS A 342 16.41 5.62 1.19
N THR A 343 16.85 4.65 1.95
CA THR A 343 17.33 4.82 3.33
C THR A 343 18.72 4.27 3.48
N ASN A 344 19.37 4.64 4.56
CA ASN A 344 20.63 4.07 4.99
C ASN A 344 20.56 4.00 6.52
N LEU A 345 20.10 2.85 7.04
CA LEU A 345 19.86 2.67 8.48
C LEU A 345 21.00 1.88 9.12
N SER A 346 21.56 2.43 10.17
CA SER A 346 22.61 1.77 10.97
C SER A 346 22.27 1.89 12.45
N GLY A 347 22.45 0.80 13.20
CA GLY A 347 22.10 0.76 14.61
C GLY A 347 21.92 -0.65 15.14
N TYR A 348 21.23 -0.77 16.26
CA TYR A 348 20.96 -2.08 16.86
C TYR A 348 19.53 -2.21 17.35
N VAL A 349 19.07 -3.47 17.42
CA VAL A 349 17.79 -3.88 17.99
C VAL A 349 18.07 -4.97 19.02
N LEU A 350 17.57 -4.77 20.22
CA LEU A 350 17.62 -5.77 21.30
C LEU A 350 16.25 -6.44 21.39
N LEU A 351 16.25 -7.75 21.53
CA LEU A 351 15.07 -8.59 21.65
C LEU A 351 15.16 -9.46 22.90
N ASP A 352 14.07 -9.56 23.66
CA ASP A 352 13.86 -10.55 24.72
C ASP A 352 12.43 -11.05 24.61
N GLY A 353 12.21 -12.37 24.62
CA GLY A 353 10.88 -12.89 24.38
C GLY A 353 10.70 -14.34 24.77
N GLU A 354 9.46 -14.82 24.58
CA GLU A 354 9.05 -16.18 24.85
C GLU A 354 8.03 -16.66 23.82
N ILE A 355 8.25 -17.85 23.32
CA ILE A 355 7.34 -18.56 22.40
C ILE A 355 6.75 -19.75 23.17
N LEU A 356 5.43 -19.78 23.33
CA LEU A 356 4.69 -20.89 23.92
C LEU A 356 3.67 -21.42 22.92
N ASN A 357 3.62 -22.72 22.71
CA ASN A 357 2.69 -23.37 21.77
C ASN A 357 2.73 -22.76 20.35
N ASN A 358 3.91 -22.46 19.84
CA ASN A 358 4.15 -21.80 18.56
C ASN A 358 3.56 -20.37 18.40
N GLU A 359 3.19 -19.75 19.51
CA GLU A 359 2.77 -18.34 19.54
C GLU A 359 3.73 -17.52 20.42
N VAL A 360 4.01 -16.29 20.03
CA VAL A 360 4.76 -15.34 20.85
C VAL A 360 3.89 -14.97 22.05
N SER A 361 4.28 -15.42 23.25
CA SER A 361 3.59 -15.10 24.49
C SER A 361 4.05 -13.78 25.09
N PHE A 362 5.32 -13.48 24.92
CA PHE A 362 5.97 -12.25 25.37
C PHE A 362 7.05 -11.82 24.39
N LEU A 363 7.16 -10.50 24.14
CA LEU A 363 8.26 -9.90 23.39
C LEU A 363 8.57 -8.51 23.97
N ASP A 364 9.81 -8.26 24.30
CA ASP A 364 10.37 -6.94 24.56
C ASP A 364 11.38 -6.60 23.46
N MET A 365 11.21 -5.46 22.82
CA MET A 365 12.07 -5.00 21.74
C MET A 365 12.48 -3.56 21.98
N ASN A 366 13.78 -3.30 21.97
CA ASN A 366 14.36 -1.97 22.07
C ASN A 366 15.25 -1.72 20.83
N ALA A 367 15.03 -0.62 20.15
CA ALA A 367 15.78 -0.22 18.96
C ALA A 367 16.49 1.12 19.18
N GLU A 368 17.70 1.21 18.70
CA GLU A 368 18.49 2.44 18.61
C GLU A 368 19.21 2.47 17.26
N ILE A 369 18.77 3.35 16.39
CA ILE A 369 19.25 3.53 15.02
C ILE A 369 19.75 4.95 14.90
N ASP A 370 21.06 5.10 14.75
CA ASP A 370 21.76 6.37 14.74
C ASP A 370 22.48 6.60 13.41
N GLU A 371 22.87 7.87 13.16
CA GLU A 371 23.66 8.29 11.99
C GLU A 371 23.11 7.75 10.66
N SER A 372 21.81 7.58 10.60
CA SER A 372 21.11 7.00 9.48
C SER A 372 20.57 8.08 8.55
N MET A 373 20.25 7.72 7.32
CA MET A 373 19.54 8.61 6.38
C MET A 373 18.16 8.04 6.11
N LEU A 374 17.15 8.80 6.49
CA LEU A 374 15.77 8.58 6.09
C LEU A 374 15.43 9.57 4.98
N PHE A 375 14.78 9.09 3.91
CA PHE A 375 14.30 9.94 2.82
C PHE A 375 15.38 10.74 2.07
N GLU A 376 16.61 10.19 1.94
CA GLU A 376 17.71 10.74 1.14
C GLU A 376 18.23 12.15 1.52
N ARG A 377 17.86 12.74 2.66
CA ARG A 377 18.12 14.18 2.85
C ARG A 377 18.84 14.59 4.12
N GLU A 378 18.58 13.96 5.24
CA GLU A 378 19.14 14.45 6.50
C GLU A 378 19.55 13.32 7.44
N PRO A 379 20.60 13.51 8.27
CA PRO A 379 20.92 12.58 9.32
C PRO A 379 19.70 12.36 10.22
N SER A 380 19.40 11.11 10.51
CA SER A 380 18.22 10.72 11.27
C SER A 380 18.56 9.67 12.30
N SER A 381 17.84 9.66 13.41
CA SER A 381 17.88 8.60 14.40
C SER A 381 16.48 8.11 14.75
N ILE A 382 16.38 6.82 15.10
CA ILE A 382 15.18 6.20 15.60
C ILE A 382 15.55 5.48 16.90
N SER A 383 14.84 5.79 17.97
CA SER A 383 15.00 5.06 19.23
C SER A 383 13.64 4.75 19.83
N GLY A 384 13.54 3.67 20.60
CA GLY A 384 12.31 3.34 21.31
C GLY A 384 12.23 1.90 21.73
N GLY A 385 11.23 1.60 22.56
CA GLY A 385 11.00 0.26 23.06
C GLY A 385 9.53 -0.11 23.06
N ILE A 386 9.27 -1.36 22.71
CA ILE A 386 7.92 -1.93 22.68
C ILE A 386 7.90 -3.25 23.44
N THR A 387 6.80 -3.50 24.12
CA THR A 387 6.50 -4.83 24.68
C THR A 387 5.21 -5.37 24.07
N TYR A 388 5.20 -6.68 23.86
CA TYR A 388 4.01 -7.44 23.50
C TYR A 388 3.78 -8.52 24.51
N GLN A 389 2.63 -8.53 25.13
CA GLN A 389 2.22 -9.54 26.08
C GLN A 389 0.69 -9.65 26.10
N ASP A 390 0.15 -10.87 26.20
CA ASP A 390 -1.30 -11.12 26.29
C ASP A 390 -2.10 -10.44 25.15
N LYS A 391 -1.53 -10.40 23.95
CA LYS A 391 -2.11 -9.72 22.77
C LYS A 391 -2.21 -8.19 22.92
N ILE A 392 -1.49 -7.62 23.87
CA ILE A 392 -1.36 -6.18 24.07
C ILE A 392 0.03 -5.74 23.61
N PHE A 393 0.05 -4.81 22.68
CA PHE A 393 1.23 -4.10 22.26
C PHE A 393 1.35 -2.79 23.06
N LYS A 394 2.46 -2.54 23.70
CA LYS A 394 2.68 -1.32 24.48
C LYS A 394 4.03 -0.70 24.15
N ILE A 395 4.03 0.59 23.91
CA ILE A 395 5.25 1.38 23.79
C ILE A 395 5.71 1.71 25.22
N VAL A 396 6.82 1.09 25.65
CA VAL A 396 7.37 1.27 27.01
C VAL A 396 8.40 2.40 27.07
N ASN A 397 9.18 2.55 26.00
CA ASN A 397 10.02 3.71 25.76
C ASN A 397 9.48 4.43 24.53
N PRO A 398 9.24 5.75 24.57
CA PRO A 398 8.71 6.47 23.44
C PRO A 398 9.49 6.14 22.15
N ILE A 399 8.77 5.78 21.08
CA ILE A 399 9.40 5.65 19.76
C ILE A 399 9.65 7.07 19.27
N THR A 400 10.91 7.46 19.24
CA THR A 400 11.36 8.80 18.87
C THR A 400 12.07 8.74 17.52
N LEU A 401 11.58 9.50 16.57
CA LEU A 401 12.18 9.71 15.26
C LEU A 401 12.70 11.15 15.19
N ILE A 402 14.01 11.31 14.95
CA ILE A 402 14.67 12.62 14.78
C ILE A 402 15.15 12.69 13.34
N ILE A 403 14.77 13.73 12.60
CA ILE A 403 15.26 14.01 11.25
C ILE A 403 15.61 15.51 11.18
N GLY A 404 16.91 15.83 11.16
CA GLY A 404 17.36 17.20 11.28
C GLY A 404 16.78 17.87 12.54
N PRO A 405 16.07 19.01 12.41
CA PRO A 405 15.42 19.66 13.55
C PRO A 405 14.10 19.02 14.00
N SER A 406 13.56 18.10 13.19
CA SER A 406 12.24 17.51 13.41
C SER A 406 12.30 16.35 14.40
N ILE A 407 11.43 16.37 15.41
CA ILE A 407 11.28 15.29 16.38
C ILE A 407 9.82 14.81 16.35
N VAL A 408 9.65 13.53 16.13
CA VAL A 408 8.35 12.84 16.24
C VAL A 408 8.48 11.79 17.34
N SER A 409 7.62 11.85 18.34
CA SER A 409 7.59 10.89 19.44
C SER A 409 6.23 10.20 19.49
N ILE A 410 6.23 8.88 19.62
CA ILE A 410 5.02 8.05 19.68
C ILE A 410 5.01 7.28 20.98
N THR A 411 3.89 7.32 21.71
CA THR A 411 3.63 6.54 22.91
C THR A 411 2.26 5.90 22.82
N GLY A 412 1.96 4.94 23.72
CA GLY A 412 0.64 4.35 23.79
C GLY A 412 0.61 2.83 23.73
N ASN A 413 -0.53 2.28 23.35
CA ASN A 413 -0.74 0.84 23.32
C ASN A 413 -1.80 0.43 22.29
N SER A 414 -1.81 -0.87 21.97
CA SER A 414 -2.81 -1.51 21.12
C SER A 414 -3.22 -2.86 21.73
N ASP A 415 -4.51 -3.06 21.96
CA ASP A 415 -5.10 -4.33 22.46
C ASP A 415 -5.70 -5.09 21.28
N PHE A 416 -4.98 -6.10 20.77
CA PHE A 416 -5.43 -6.92 19.64
C PHE A 416 -6.60 -7.84 20.01
N SER A 417 -6.77 -8.18 21.29
CA SER A 417 -7.91 -9.00 21.74
C SER A 417 -9.22 -8.24 21.68
N LYS A 418 -9.19 -6.97 22.03
CA LYS A 418 -10.32 -6.05 21.94
C LYS A 418 -10.35 -5.26 20.63
N ARG A 419 -9.31 -5.43 19.80
CA ARG A 419 -9.12 -4.69 18.55
C ARG A 419 -9.17 -3.18 18.75
N ASN A 420 -8.48 -2.69 19.75
CA ASN A 420 -8.50 -1.29 20.18
C ASN A 420 -7.09 -0.69 20.15
N LEU A 421 -7.01 0.60 19.80
CA LEU A 421 -5.78 1.38 19.70
C LEU A 421 -5.87 2.62 20.60
N ASN A 422 -4.76 3.02 21.18
CA ASN A 422 -4.57 4.32 21.82
C ASN A 422 -3.10 4.73 21.66
N LEU A 423 -2.84 5.63 20.70
CA LEU A 423 -1.49 6.14 20.40
C LEU A 423 -1.46 7.64 20.49
N ASP A 424 -0.52 8.16 21.25
CA ASP A 424 -0.19 9.57 21.35
C ASP A 424 1.05 9.89 20.51
N LEU A 425 0.92 10.82 19.60
CA LEU A 425 2.00 11.35 18.77
C LEU A 425 2.30 12.78 19.25
N SER A 426 3.57 13.08 19.44
CA SER A 426 4.07 14.42 19.72
C SER A 426 5.01 14.86 18.62
N LEU A 427 4.79 16.04 18.08
CA LEU A 427 5.56 16.65 17.00
C LEU A 427 6.29 17.88 17.52
N THR A 428 7.59 17.97 17.27
CA THR A 428 8.39 19.17 17.57
C THR A 428 9.15 19.55 16.31
N GLU A 429 8.87 20.74 15.78
CA GLU A 429 9.47 21.27 14.55
C GLU A 429 9.42 20.27 13.36
N ALA A 430 8.40 19.39 13.35
CA ALA A 430 8.25 18.41 12.29
C ALA A 430 8.00 19.13 10.95
N SER A 431 8.93 18.97 10.01
CA SER A 431 8.80 19.58 8.70
C SER A 431 7.64 18.96 7.93
N THR A 432 6.94 19.76 7.12
CA THR A 432 5.86 19.25 6.26
C THR A 432 6.35 18.23 5.23
N PHE A 433 7.64 18.20 4.94
CA PHE A 433 8.27 17.13 4.17
C PHE A 433 8.02 15.76 4.80
N LEU A 434 8.10 15.63 6.13
CA LEU A 434 7.75 14.38 6.83
C LEU A 434 6.26 14.04 6.65
N ILE A 435 5.39 15.04 6.77
CA ILE A 435 3.95 14.84 6.62
C ILE A 435 3.60 14.43 5.20
N ASN A 436 4.22 15.01 4.19
CA ASN A 436 4.00 14.67 2.77
C ASN A 436 4.45 13.26 2.42
N ASN A 437 5.53 12.76 3.02
CA ASN A 437 5.97 11.38 2.81
C ASN A 437 4.99 10.33 3.37
N PHE A 438 4.15 10.71 4.34
CA PHE A 438 3.18 9.82 4.96
C PHE A 438 1.75 10.03 4.44
N TRP A 439 1.39 11.23 3.94
CA TRP A 439 -0.01 11.55 3.66
C TRP A 439 -0.34 11.95 2.22
N SER A 440 0.47 12.61 1.50
CA SER A 440 0.42 12.96 0.07
C SER A 440 1.20 14.24 -0.23
N ASP A 441 1.58 14.44 -1.50
CA ASP A 441 2.43 15.55 -2.00
C ASP A 441 1.81 16.97 -1.93
N SER A 442 0.80 17.20 -1.12
CA SER A 442 -0.01 18.43 -1.19
C SER A 442 0.49 19.61 -0.35
N LEU A 443 1.33 19.38 0.66
CA LEU A 443 1.88 20.46 1.51
C LEU A 443 3.25 20.91 1.01
N ASN A 444 3.35 22.16 0.52
CA ASN A 444 4.58 22.66 -0.08
C ASN A 444 5.68 22.99 0.95
N SER A 445 5.33 23.53 2.11
CA SER A 445 6.28 23.77 3.21
C SER A 445 5.59 24.13 4.53
N GLY A 446 6.35 23.97 5.64
CA GLY A 446 5.95 24.36 6.99
C GLY A 446 6.62 23.49 8.05
N ASN A 447 6.56 23.93 9.31
CA ASN A 447 7.03 23.17 10.47
C ASN A 447 5.88 22.98 11.46
N ALA A 448 5.53 21.74 11.74
CA ALA A 448 4.45 21.38 12.64
C ALA A 448 4.97 21.12 14.06
N THR A 449 4.27 21.65 15.05
CA THR A 449 4.48 21.36 16.48
C THR A 449 3.14 21.11 17.12
N GLY A 450 3.05 20.10 17.99
CA GLY A 450 1.81 19.78 18.68
C GLY A 450 1.67 18.30 18.99
N SER A 451 0.43 17.87 19.17
CA SER A 451 0.10 16.50 19.51
C SER A 451 -1.11 15.97 18.74
N MET A 452 -1.12 14.66 18.56
CA MET A 452 -2.24 13.90 17.99
C MET A 452 -2.45 12.66 18.84
N ASN A 453 -3.70 12.32 19.15
CA ASN A 453 -4.04 11.05 19.78
C ASN A 453 -4.97 10.28 18.85
N LEU A 454 -4.58 9.04 18.50
CA LEU A 454 -5.36 8.08 17.74
C LEU A 454 -5.94 7.06 18.71
N PHE A 455 -7.26 6.91 18.76
CA PHE A 455 -7.93 6.06 19.74
C PHE A 455 -9.13 5.33 19.16
N GLY A 456 -9.53 4.23 19.83
CA GLY A 456 -10.75 3.50 19.47
C GLY A 456 -10.52 2.17 18.77
N PRO A 457 -11.61 1.52 18.32
CA PRO A 457 -11.56 0.26 17.58
C PRO A 457 -10.83 0.40 16.23
N PHE A 458 -10.08 -0.63 15.79
CA PHE A 458 -9.28 -0.59 14.53
C PHE A 458 -10.10 -0.24 13.28
N ASN A 459 -11.37 -0.57 13.25
CA ASN A 459 -12.27 -0.27 12.15
C ASN A 459 -13.07 1.03 12.34
N ASP A 460 -12.86 1.71 13.47
CA ASP A 460 -13.63 2.90 13.88
C ASP A 460 -12.74 3.82 14.73
N LEU A 461 -11.59 4.23 14.15
CA LEU A 461 -10.61 5.05 14.85
C LEU A 461 -11.06 6.49 14.95
N GLY A 462 -10.95 7.05 16.14
CA GLY A 462 -11.04 8.47 16.40
C GLY A 462 -9.66 9.15 16.41
N ILE A 463 -9.66 10.46 16.29
CA ILE A 463 -8.47 11.29 16.40
C ILE A 463 -8.75 12.57 17.16
N THR A 464 -7.86 12.92 18.07
CA THR A 464 -7.78 14.26 18.65
C THR A 464 -6.48 14.90 18.16
N THR A 465 -6.54 16.18 17.76
CA THR A 465 -5.38 16.85 17.18
C THR A 465 -5.26 18.27 17.76
N GLU A 466 -4.05 18.64 18.16
CA GLU A 466 -3.67 20.00 18.50
C GLU A 466 -2.34 20.32 17.83
N LEU A 467 -2.37 21.05 16.73
CA LEU A 467 -1.21 21.33 15.89
C LEU A 467 -1.08 22.82 15.62
N VAL A 468 0.16 23.28 15.61
CA VAL A 468 0.56 24.61 15.11
C VAL A 468 1.60 24.39 14.01
N ILE A 469 1.28 24.81 12.80
CA ILE A 469 2.18 24.76 11.65
C ILE A 469 2.64 26.17 11.33
N ARG A 470 3.94 26.41 11.39
CA ARG A 470 4.57 27.70 11.05
C ARG A 470 5.06 27.70 9.61
N ASN A 471 5.01 28.88 8.96
CA ASN A 471 5.38 29.04 7.54
C ASN A 471 4.63 28.06 6.63
N PHE A 472 3.34 27.92 6.87
CA PHE A 472 2.46 27.00 6.15
C PHE A 472 2.28 27.44 4.70
N LYS A 473 2.54 26.55 3.75
CA LYS A 473 2.25 26.75 2.33
C LYS A 473 1.53 25.54 1.75
N TYR A 474 0.38 25.82 1.18
CA TYR A 474 -0.43 24.82 0.51
C TYR A 474 -1.02 25.43 -0.75
N ASP A 475 -0.63 24.91 -1.92
CA ASP A 475 -1.01 25.46 -3.21
C ASP A 475 -0.76 26.99 -3.27
N GLU A 476 -1.76 27.79 -3.48
CA GLU A 476 -1.69 29.26 -3.55
C GLU A 476 -1.88 29.95 -2.19
N ILE A 477 -2.01 29.18 -1.10
CA ILE A 477 -2.18 29.69 0.27
C ILE A 477 -0.82 29.74 0.97
N ASN A 478 -0.46 30.91 1.51
CA ASN A 478 0.72 31.10 2.36
C ASN A 478 0.29 31.72 3.68
N LEU A 479 0.66 31.12 4.81
CA LEU A 479 0.33 31.58 6.16
C LEU A 479 1.57 31.64 7.04
N ASP A 480 1.67 32.68 7.89
CA ASP A 480 2.71 32.76 8.92
C ASP A 480 2.58 31.59 9.91
N PHE A 481 1.35 31.25 10.29
CA PHE A 481 1.03 30.08 11.07
C PHE A 481 -0.39 29.57 10.77
N PHE A 482 -0.61 28.28 11.02
CA PHE A 482 -1.89 27.60 10.98
C PHE A 482 -2.03 26.74 12.24
N GLU A 483 -3.04 27.02 13.07
CA GLU A 483 -3.40 26.23 14.25
C GLU A 483 -4.59 25.36 13.93
N LEU A 484 -4.54 24.08 14.27
CA LEU A 484 -5.60 23.08 14.10
C LEU A 484 -5.88 22.43 15.45
N SER A 485 -7.13 22.47 15.88
CA SER A 485 -7.63 21.69 17.01
C SER A 485 -8.84 20.90 16.55
N SER A 486 -8.80 19.59 16.70
CA SER A 486 -9.90 18.74 16.25
C SER A 486 -10.08 17.53 17.17
N GLU A 487 -11.33 17.04 17.22
CA GLU A 487 -11.71 15.77 17.79
C GLU A 487 -12.71 15.11 16.86
N LEU A 488 -12.36 13.96 16.29
CA LEU A 488 -13.18 13.18 15.37
C LEU A 488 -13.34 11.79 15.93
N GLU A 489 -14.58 11.34 16.12
CA GLU A 489 -14.86 10.01 16.69
C GLU A 489 -14.60 8.89 15.68
N ASN A 490 -14.74 9.17 14.37
CA ASN A 490 -14.58 8.21 13.30
C ASN A 490 -13.90 8.84 12.08
N LEU A 491 -12.63 8.45 11.85
CA LEU A 491 -11.85 8.96 10.74
C LEU A 491 -12.34 8.52 9.36
N ASN A 492 -12.93 7.33 9.27
CA ASN A 492 -13.33 6.77 7.97
C ASN A 492 -14.64 7.37 7.45
N LYS A 493 -15.48 7.88 8.33
CA LYS A 493 -16.81 8.37 7.97
C LYS A 493 -16.99 9.87 8.19
N PHE A 494 -16.13 10.50 9.01
CA PHE A 494 -16.24 11.90 9.42
C PHE A 494 -17.65 12.25 9.97
N GLU A 495 -18.24 11.29 10.72
CA GLU A 495 -19.66 11.40 11.15
C GLU A 495 -19.86 12.33 12.32
N ASN A 496 -18.95 12.34 13.28
CA ASN A 496 -19.06 13.13 14.51
C ASN A 496 -17.73 13.75 14.89
N GLY A 497 -17.77 14.99 15.33
CA GLY A 497 -16.60 15.68 15.83
C GLY A 497 -16.63 17.17 15.62
N TYR A 498 -15.53 17.80 15.95
CA TYR A 498 -15.33 19.21 15.66
C TYR A 498 -13.91 19.46 15.10
N VAL A 499 -13.81 20.53 14.33
CA VAL A 499 -12.54 21.05 13.80
C VAL A 499 -12.52 22.55 13.99
N ASN A 500 -11.53 23.06 14.73
CA ASN A 500 -11.27 24.47 14.85
C ASN A 500 -9.95 24.81 14.17
N VAL A 501 -9.96 25.86 13.38
CA VAL A 501 -8.77 26.36 12.73
C VAL A 501 -8.55 27.83 13.09
N LYS A 502 -7.29 28.21 13.22
CA LYS A 502 -6.89 29.61 13.37
C LYS A 502 -5.62 29.80 12.56
N PHE A 503 -5.55 30.91 11.84
CA PHE A 503 -4.38 31.21 11.03
C PHE A 503 -4.01 32.69 11.13
N GLY A 504 -2.72 32.96 11.03
CA GLY A 504 -2.16 34.26 11.10
C GLY A 504 -2.16 34.98 9.76
N LYS A 505 -1.31 35.97 9.67
CA LYS A 505 -1.12 36.74 8.44
C LYS A 505 -0.76 35.81 7.27
N GLY A 506 -1.38 36.11 6.12
CA GLY A 506 -1.15 35.30 4.95
C GLY A 506 -1.67 35.88 3.66
N THR A 507 -1.58 35.05 2.60
CA THR A 507 -2.12 35.38 1.28
C THR A 507 -2.84 34.15 0.70
N TRP A 508 -3.91 34.39 -0.04
CA TRP A 508 -4.53 33.47 -0.94
C TRP A 508 -4.53 34.08 -2.34
N LYS A 509 -3.74 33.49 -3.24
CA LYS A 509 -3.38 34.17 -4.50
C LYS A 509 -2.80 35.55 -4.22
N GLU A 510 -3.44 36.57 -4.77
CA GLU A 510 -3.04 38.00 -4.59
C GLU A 510 -3.71 38.67 -3.39
N TYR A 511 -4.68 38.00 -2.74
CA TYR A 511 -5.43 38.57 -1.63
C TYR A 511 -4.71 38.35 -0.29
N GLY A 512 -4.27 39.43 0.35
CA GLY A 512 -3.65 39.39 1.65
C GLY A 512 -4.68 39.46 2.78
N PHE A 513 -4.40 38.83 3.90
CA PHE A 513 -5.17 38.94 5.14
C PHE A 513 -4.26 38.89 6.36
N GLU A 514 -4.74 39.41 7.51
CA GLU A 514 -3.97 39.49 8.76
C GLU A 514 -4.25 38.30 9.67
N SER A 515 -5.45 37.77 9.65
CA SER A 515 -5.84 36.61 10.47
C SER A 515 -7.14 35.98 9.98
N GLY A 516 -7.35 34.74 10.40
CA GLY A 516 -8.62 34.06 10.22
C GLY A 516 -8.87 32.99 11.26
N THR A 517 -10.15 32.65 11.43
CA THR A 517 -10.61 31.55 12.31
C THR A 517 -11.75 30.81 11.66
N GLY A 518 -11.85 29.51 11.95
CA GLY A 518 -12.97 28.68 11.51
C GLY A 518 -13.34 27.65 12.58
N ALA A 519 -14.62 27.43 12.78
CA ALA A 519 -15.16 26.41 13.67
C ALA A 519 -16.18 25.56 12.93
N PHE A 520 -15.90 24.26 12.85
CA PHE A 520 -16.67 23.28 12.10
C PHE A 520 -17.13 22.16 13.03
N ILE A 521 -18.37 21.72 12.88
CA ILE A 521 -18.92 20.57 13.60
C ILE A 521 -19.38 19.55 12.56
N LEU A 522 -18.90 18.33 12.72
CA LEU A 522 -19.29 17.20 11.87
C LEU A 522 -20.37 16.40 12.56
N LYS A 523 -21.50 16.14 11.89
CA LYS A 523 -22.61 15.33 12.38
C LYS A 523 -23.29 14.60 11.24
N ASN A 524 -23.28 13.28 11.23
CA ASN A 524 -24.07 12.46 10.31
C ASN A 524 -23.94 12.92 8.83
N ASN A 525 -22.71 13.02 8.32
CA ASN A 525 -22.41 13.50 6.97
C ASN A 525 -22.76 14.98 6.69
N LEU A 526 -23.03 15.75 7.72
CA LEU A 526 -23.23 17.19 7.65
C LEU A 526 -22.02 17.90 8.29
N ILE A 527 -21.43 18.82 7.57
CA ILE A 527 -20.42 19.75 8.10
C ILE A 527 -21.14 21.07 8.43
N GLU A 528 -21.33 21.36 9.69
CA GLU A 528 -21.84 22.63 10.18
C GLU A 528 -20.69 23.60 10.36
N ILE A 529 -20.70 24.70 9.64
CA ILE A 529 -19.75 25.81 9.80
C ILE A 529 -20.37 26.74 10.84
N SER A 530 -19.99 26.56 12.11
CA SER A 530 -20.50 27.37 13.21
C SER A 530 -20.05 28.82 13.06
N SER A 531 -18.81 29.02 12.59
CA SER A 531 -18.28 30.34 12.23
C SER A 531 -17.07 30.20 11.33
N PHE A 532 -16.94 31.11 10.39
CA PHE A 532 -15.70 31.35 9.65
C PHE A 532 -15.49 32.84 9.59
N GLU A 533 -14.27 33.30 9.89
CA GLU A 533 -13.90 34.72 9.86
C GLU A 533 -12.52 34.90 9.23
N LEU A 534 -12.40 35.86 8.33
CA LEU A 534 -11.16 36.31 7.73
C LEU A 534 -11.07 37.85 7.89
N LYS A 535 -9.93 38.35 8.31
CA LYS A 535 -9.71 39.79 8.57
C LYS A 535 -8.49 40.34 7.84
N ASN A 536 -8.64 41.55 7.31
CA ASN A 536 -7.55 42.33 6.76
C ASN A 536 -7.78 43.82 7.04
N ASN A 537 -7.14 44.36 8.06
CA ASN A 537 -7.40 45.73 8.58
C ASN A 537 -8.90 45.92 8.92
N ASN A 538 -9.59 46.79 8.18
CA ASN A 538 -11.01 47.06 8.32
C ASN A 538 -11.88 46.14 7.48
N ASP A 539 -11.28 45.43 6.53
CA ASP A 539 -12.00 44.46 5.69
C ASP A 539 -12.14 43.13 6.41
N PHE A 540 -13.29 42.52 6.29
CA PHE A 540 -13.51 41.19 6.84
C PHE A 540 -14.51 40.37 6.02
N LEU A 541 -14.34 39.07 6.08
CA LEU A 541 -15.30 38.08 5.59
C LEU A 541 -15.74 37.22 6.78
N GLN A 542 -17.02 37.15 7.06
CA GLN A 542 -17.58 36.28 8.09
C GLN A 542 -18.77 35.52 7.54
N PHE A 543 -18.84 34.23 7.81
CA PHE A 543 -20.03 33.44 7.47
C PHE A 543 -20.21 32.24 8.40
N ASN A 544 -21.44 31.72 8.43
CA ASN A 544 -21.79 30.43 8.98
C ASN A 544 -22.77 29.71 8.04
N GLY A 545 -22.90 28.39 8.23
CA GLY A 545 -23.75 27.59 7.35
C GLY A 545 -23.51 26.10 7.52
N SER A 546 -23.88 25.33 6.52
CA SER A 546 -23.66 23.89 6.53
C SER A 546 -23.43 23.31 5.13
N ILE A 547 -22.67 22.23 5.05
CA ILE A 547 -22.40 21.49 3.83
C ILE A 547 -22.84 20.03 4.09
N ASP A 548 -23.69 19.49 3.24
CA ASP A 548 -24.10 18.09 3.33
C ASP A 548 -23.38 17.19 2.32
N ALA A 549 -23.59 15.88 2.44
CA ALA A 549 -22.96 14.89 1.56
C ALA A 549 -23.40 15.00 0.09
N ASP A 550 -24.55 15.62 -0.17
CA ASP A 550 -25.07 15.86 -1.54
C ASP A 550 -24.50 17.14 -2.16
N SER A 551 -23.42 17.69 -1.55
CA SER A 551 -22.76 18.93 -1.99
C SER A 551 -23.67 20.15 -2.00
N LEU A 552 -24.64 20.19 -1.09
CA LEU A 552 -25.45 21.37 -0.81
C LEU A 552 -24.77 22.20 0.28
N PHE A 553 -24.31 23.38 -0.06
CA PHE A 553 -23.86 24.39 0.87
C PHE A 553 -25.04 25.34 1.19
N ASN A 554 -25.45 25.34 2.44
CA ASN A 554 -26.46 26.26 2.96
C ASN A 554 -25.71 27.39 3.72
N LEU A 555 -25.60 28.55 3.15
CA LEU A 555 -24.96 29.75 3.71
C LEU A 555 -26.00 30.52 4.51
N ASP A 556 -26.06 30.29 5.84
CA ASP A 556 -27.10 30.87 6.69
C ASP A 556 -26.90 32.38 6.87
N ARG A 557 -25.69 32.76 7.17
CA ARG A 557 -25.29 34.15 7.32
C ARG A 557 -23.96 34.41 6.64
N PHE A 558 -23.92 35.49 5.87
CA PHE A 558 -22.75 35.97 5.19
C PHE A 558 -22.63 37.48 5.45
N GLN A 559 -21.44 37.91 5.84
CA GLN A 559 -21.08 39.31 6.04
C GLN A 559 -19.69 39.55 5.44
N PHE A 560 -19.59 40.52 4.60
CA PHE A 560 -18.33 40.88 3.97
C PHE A 560 -18.18 42.42 3.97
N ALA A 561 -17.11 42.93 4.57
CA ALA A 561 -16.73 44.32 4.50
C ALA A 561 -15.49 44.45 3.60
N TYR A 562 -15.56 45.33 2.60
CA TYR A 562 -14.49 45.59 1.67
C TYR A 562 -14.45 47.08 1.27
N ARG A 563 -13.33 47.73 1.48
CA ARG A 563 -13.13 49.15 1.14
C ARG A 563 -14.25 50.07 1.66
N ASN A 564 -14.75 49.83 2.87
CA ASN A 564 -15.89 50.48 3.52
C ASN A 564 -17.28 50.14 2.98
N HIS A 565 -17.41 49.18 2.06
CA HIS A 565 -18.69 48.63 1.63
C HIS A 565 -19.02 47.40 2.47
N TYR A 566 -20.31 47.27 2.83
CA TYR A 566 -20.78 46.18 3.67
C TYR A 566 -21.83 45.35 2.94
N LEU A 567 -21.54 44.03 2.79
CA LEU A 567 -22.37 43.06 2.10
C LEU A 567 -22.96 42.07 3.13
N VAL A 568 -24.27 41.79 3.05
CA VAL A 568 -24.94 40.82 3.90
C VAL A 568 -26.04 40.08 3.13
N ASN A 569 -26.26 38.82 3.44
CA ASN A 569 -27.45 38.12 2.98
C ASN A 569 -28.58 38.25 4.03
N PRO A 570 -29.76 38.80 3.69
CA PRO A 570 -30.91 38.85 4.58
C PRO A 570 -31.58 37.52 4.79
N LYS A 571 -31.35 36.54 3.91
CA LYS A 571 -31.91 35.18 3.93
C LYS A 571 -30.82 34.17 3.61
N PRO A 572 -30.92 32.89 4.08
CA PRO A 572 -29.98 31.85 3.72
C PRO A 572 -29.85 31.66 2.21
N ILE A 573 -28.60 31.48 1.75
CA ILE A 573 -28.29 31.19 0.34
C ILE A 573 -27.97 29.71 0.20
N LYS A 574 -28.63 29.04 -0.75
CA LYS A 574 -28.40 27.62 -1.03
C LYS A 574 -27.59 27.47 -2.31
N ILE A 575 -26.47 26.75 -2.21
CA ILE A 575 -25.52 26.53 -3.30
C ILE A 575 -25.32 25.04 -3.46
N PHE A 576 -25.60 24.51 -4.64
CA PHE A 576 -25.26 23.13 -5.04
C PHE A 576 -23.99 23.15 -5.87
N PHE A 577 -23.06 22.28 -5.60
CA PHE A 577 -21.82 22.20 -6.35
C PHE A 577 -21.28 20.76 -6.39
N ASN A 578 -20.65 20.40 -7.50
CA ASN A 578 -19.78 19.24 -7.66
C ASN A 578 -18.69 19.61 -8.68
N ASP A 579 -17.87 18.67 -9.10
CA ASP A 579 -16.70 18.92 -9.97
C ASP A 579 -17.06 19.69 -11.26
N ASP A 580 -18.26 19.48 -11.83
CA ASP A 580 -18.68 20.06 -13.11
C ASP A 580 -19.92 20.97 -13.01
N TYR A 581 -20.49 21.10 -11.83
CA TYR A 581 -21.78 21.73 -11.66
C TYR A 581 -21.82 22.67 -10.46
N PHE A 582 -22.35 23.88 -10.70
CA PHE A 582 -22.60 24.90 -9.67
C PHE A 582 -23.99 25.47 -9.91
N GLU A 583 -24.82 25.54 -8.86
CA GLU A 583 -26.15 26.17 -8.89
C GLU A 583 -26.42 26.90 -7.60
N THR A 584 -26.79 28.17 -7.67
CA THR A 584 -27.41 28.86 -6.55
C THR A 584 -28.91 28.82 -6.67
N LYS A 585 -29.64 28.61 -5.59
CA LYS A 585 -31.05 28.98 -5.54
C LYS A 585 -31.18 30.52 -5.52
N PRO A 586 -32.34 31.09 -5.85
CA PRO A 586 -32.52 32.54 -5.80
C PRO A 586 -32.00 33.11 -4.49
N PHE A 587 -31.08 34.05 -4.58
CA PHE A 587 -30.41 34.69 -3.47
C PHE A 587 -30.60 36.22 -3.51
N GLU A 588 -30.37 36.83 -2.36
CA GLU A 588 -30.42 38.28 -2.15
C GLU A 588 -29.24 38.66 -1.27
N ILE A 589 -28.46 39.65 -1.70
CA ILE A 589 -27.34 40.23 -0.95
C ILE A 589 -27.55 41.74 -0.92
N HIS A 590 -27.60 42.30 0.27
CA HIS A 590 -27.61 43.77 0.48
C HIS A 590 -26.18 44.29 0.43
N VAL A 591 -25.96 45.34 -0.26
CA VAL A 591 -24.69 46.04 -0.44
C VAL A 591 -24.89 47.49 -0.05
N ASP A 592 -24.52 47.86 1.17
CA ASP A 592 -24.85 49.18 1.76
C ASP A 592 -26.36 49.47 1.60
N ASP A 593 -26.70 50.51 0.83
CA ASP A 593 -28.08 50.88 0.50
C ASP A 593 -28.61 50.20 -0.79
N GLY A 594 -27.79 49.35 -1.43
CA GLY A 594 -28.11 48.63 -2.66
C GLY A 594 -28.47 47.15 -2.44
N VAL A 595 -28.96 46.53 -3.49
CA VAL A 595 -29.34 45.08 -3.49
C VAL A 595 -28.82 44.42 -4.73
N PHE A 596 -28.20 43.26 -4.53
CA PHE A 596 -27.82 42.30 -5.58
C PHE A 596 -28.60 41.02 -5.37
N GLU A 597 -29.44 40.65 -6.33
CA GLU A 597 -30.26 39.46 -6.26
C GLU A 597 -30.20 38.62 -7.53
N GLY A 598 -30.48 37.31 -7.44
CA GLY A 598 -30.58 36.47 -8.62
C GLY A 598 -30.33 35.01 -8.34
N PHE A 599 -30.01 34.28 -9.38
CA PHE A 599 -29.52 32.91 -9.35
C PHE A 599 -28.52 32.67 -10.49
N ILE A 600 -27.61 31.73 -10.30
CA ILE A 600 -26.64 31.31 -11.32
C ILE A 600 -26.59 29.79 -11.34
N LYS A 601 -26.46 29.22 -12.52
CA LYS A 601 -26.27 27.81 -12.76
C LYS A 601 -25.23 27.60 -13.87
N THR A 602 -24.32 26.64 -13.69
CA THR A 602 -23.42 26.15 -14.74
C THR A 602 -23.94 24.82 -15.28
N ASN A 603 -23.59 24.40 -16.45
CA ASN A 603 -23.96 23.12 -17.08
C ASN A 603 -25.46 22.72 -16.99
N PRO A 604 -26.34 23.31 -17.83
CA PRO A 604 -26.06 24.39 -18.77
C PRO A 604 -26.01 25.77 -18.10
N ILE A 605 -25.23 26.70 -18.65
CA ILE A 605 -25.15 28.06 -18.10
C ILE A 605 -26.53 28.71 -18.20
N SER A 606 -27.04 29.12 -17.04
CA SER A 606 -28.26 29.96 -16.96
C SER A 606 -28.22 30.77 -15.68
N GLY A 607 -28.86 31.92 -15.69
CA GLY A 607 -28.95 32.78 -14.50
C GLY A 607 -29.63 34.10 -14.81
N ASP A 608 -30.16 34.70 -13.76
CA ASP A 608 -30.67 36.06 -13.77
C ASP A 608 -30.07 36.80 -12.59
N LEU A 609 -29.39 37.90 -12.84
CA LEU A 609 -28.77 38.74 -11.84
C LEU A 609 -29.37 40.14 -11.95
N LYS A 610 -29.80 40.72 -10.84
CA LYS A 610 -30.34 42.08 -10.77
C LYS A 610 -29.55 42.90 -9.79
N PHE A 611 -29.33 44.13 -10.18
CA PHE A 611 -28.58 45.09 -9.43
C PHE A 611 -29.47 46.34 -9.16
N SER A 612 -29.51 46.75 -7.93
CA SER A 612 -30.22 47.96 -7.49
C SER A 612 -29.31 48.77 -6.61
N ASN A 613 -28.73 49.84 -7.16
CA ASN A 613 -27.85 50.74 -6.42
C ASN A 613 -26.55 50.10 -5.88
N VAL A 614 -25.94 49.14 -6.62
CA VAL A 614 -24.72 48.44 -6.22
C VAL A 614 -23.50 49.22 -6.70
N THR A 615 -22.54 49.47 -5.85
CA THR A 615 -21.30 50.23 -6.20
C THR A 615 -20.41 49.42 -7.17
N THR A 616 -19.86 50.12 -8.18
CA THR A 616 -18.84 49.54 -9.09
C THR A 616 -17.50 49.23 -8.39
N GLU A 617 -17.23 49.76 -7.21
CA GLU A 617 -16.01 49.46 -6.46
C GLU A 617 -15.85 47.97 -6.17
N LEU A 618 -16.96 47.24 -6.08
CA LEU A 618 -16.96 45.81 -5.91
C LEU A 618 -16.42 45.04 -7.11
N LEU A 619 -16.35 45.64 -8.30
CA LEU A 619 -15.71 45.01 -9.48
C LEU A 619 -14.22 44.74 -9.24
N SER A 620 -13.58 45.47 -8.29
CA SER A 620 -12.19 45.20 -7.90
C SER A 620 -11.97 43.85 -7.25
N LEU A 621 -13.02 43.16 -6.80
CA LEU A 621 -12.98 41.77 -6.33
C LEU A 621 -12.78 40.77 -7.49
N ILE A 622 -13.19 41.15 -8.71
CA ILE A 622 -13.03 40.36 -9.91
C ILE A 622 -11.69 40.68 -10.59
N ASP A 623 -11.45 42.00 -10.78
CA ASP A 623 -10.22 42.49 -11.39
C ASP A 623 -9.98 43.95 -10.88
N PRO A 624 -8.87 44.20 -10.21
CA PRO A 624 -8.54 45.56 -9.68
C PRO A 624 -8.56 46.66 -10.73
N ASP A 625 -8.19 46.37 -11.98
CA ASP A 625 -8.09 47.34 -13.06
C ASP A 625 -9.46 47.90 -13.49
N TYR A 626 -10.55 47.15 -13.31
CA TYR A 626 -11.88 47.63 -13.69
C TYR A 626 -12.40 48.72 -12.73
N SER A 627 -12.14 48.59 -11.44
CA SER A 627 -12.62 49.58 -10.45
C SER A 627 -11.98 50.96 -10.61
N GLU A 628 -10.78 51.04 -11.21
CA GLU A 628 -10.13 52.33 -11.51
C GLU A 628 -10.71 52.99 -12.76
N LYS A 629 -11.26 52.22 -13.69
CA LYS A 629 -11.77 52.69 -14.98
C LYS A 629 -13.24 53.09 -14.96
N ILE A 630 -14.04 52.46 -14.08
CA ILE A 630 -15.48 52.64 -14.00
C ILE A 630 -15.91 52.86 -12.56
N LYS A 631 -16.46 54.05 -12.25
CA LYS A 631 -17.01 54.37 -10.93
C LYS A 631 -18.46 54.75 -11.07
N GLY A 632 -19.29 54.40 -10.07
CA GLY A 632 -20.72 54.73 -10.02
C GLY A 632 -21.53 53.63 -9.38
N ASN A 633 -22.85 53.76 -9.42
CA ASN A 633 -23.77 52.78 -8.90
C ASN A 633 -24.46 52.03 -10.03
N ILE A 634 -24.50 50.72 -9.96
CA ILE A 634 -25.06 49.81 -10.94
C ILE A 634 -26.54 49.58 -10.64
N PHE A 635 -27.37 49.72 -11.67
CA PHE A 635 -28.77 49.27 -11.72
C PHE A 635 -28.96 48.40 -12.95
N GLY A 636 -29.92 47.47 -12.91
CA GLY A 636 -30.26 46.70 -14.08
C GLY A 636 -30.19 45.19 -13.87
N GLU A 637 -30.07 44.47 -14.97
CA GLU A 637 -30.10 43.04 -14.95
C GLU A 637 -29.17 42.40 -15.99
N ILE A 638 -28.70 41.21 -15.70
CA ILE A 638 -27.95 40.32 -16.56
C ILE A 638 -28.70 39.00 -16.61
N SER A 639 -29.13 38.57 -17.78
CA SER A 639 -29.68 37.21 -17.93
C SER A 639 -28.80 36.35 -18.85
N MET A 640 -28.61 35.11 -18.40
CA MET A 640 -27.83 34.12 -19.09
C MET A 640 -28.71 32.89 -19.42
N ARG A 641 -28.63 32.38 -20.61
CA ARG A 641 -29.36 31.19 -21.06
C ARG A 641 -28.47 30.32 -21.92
N GLU A 642 -28.74 29.02 -21.92
CA GLU A 642 -28.13 28.13 -22.91
C GLU A 642 -28.77 28.35 -24.26
N GLY A 643 -27.98 28.77 -25.26
CA GLY A 643 -28.40 28.85 -26.67
C GLY A 643 -28.12 27.54 -27.40
N LEU A 644 -28.59 27.44 -28.64
CA LEU A 644 -28.47 26.23 -29.47
C LEU A 644 -27.01 25.78 -29.72
N ASN A 645 -26.10 26.71 -29.89
CA ASN A 645 -24.69 26.45 -30.16
C ASN A 645 -23.71 27.05 -29.14
N GLN A 646 -24.11 28.13 -28.48
CA GLN A 646 -23.32 28.85 -27.47
C GLN A 646 -24.26 29.54 -26.46
N ASN A 647 -23.72 29.97 -25.34
CA ASN A 647 -24.50 30.67 -24.32
C ASN A 647 -24.99 32.03 -24.86
N GLU A 648 -26.22 32.37 -24.46
CA GLU A 648 -26.82 33.69 -24.72
C GLU A 648 -26.77 34.52 -23.44
N ILE A 649 -26.28 35.76 -23.54
CA ILE A 649 -26.22 36.72 -22.43
C ILE A 649 -26.93 38.00 -22.88
N ASN A 650 -27.89 38.40 -22.06
CA ASN A 650 -28.57 39.69 -22.25
C ASN A 650 -28.16 40.61 -21.09
N LEU A 651 -27.71 41.79 -21.44
CA LEU A 651 -27.25 42.84 -20.53
C LEU A 651 -28.19 44.05 -20.64
N ASN A 652 -28.71 44.48 -19.52
CA ASN A 652 -29.43 45.73 -19.37
C ASN A 652 -28.97 46.40 -18.09
N ILE A 653 -27.90 47.17 -18.22
CA ILE A 653 -27.20 47.82 -17.11
C ILE A 653 -27.24 49.32 -17.25
N ASN A 654 -27.58 50.00 -16.18
CA ASN A 654 -27.52 51.43 -16.07
C ASN A 654 -26.63 51.81 -14.88
N LEU A 655 -25.60 52.61 -15.12
CA LEU A 655 -24.79 53.19 -14.05
C LEU A 655 -25.20 54.67 -13.88
N LYS A 656 -25.25 55.13 -12.63
CA LYS A 656 -25.63 56.50 -12.30
C LYS A 656 -24.53 57.21 -11.51
N ASP A 657 -24.44 58.52 -11.74
CA ASP A 657 -23.61 59.47 -11.01
C ASP A 657 -22.17 58.98 -10.81
N GLY A 658 -21.48 58.75 -11.93
CA GLY A 658 -20.17 58.10 -11.89
C GLY A 658 -19.16 58.68 -12.88
N GLU A 659 -18.12 57.87 -13.13
CA GLU A 659 -17.02 58.21 -13.99
C GLU A 659 -16.60 56.97 -14.81
N VAL A 660 -16.39 57.06 -16.09
CA VAL A 660 -15.79 56.02 -16.93
C VAL A 660 -14.56 56.57 -17.64
N ALA A 661 -13.39 55.96 -17.43
CA ALA A 661 -12.13 56.38 -18.05
C ALA A 661 -11.85 57.91 -17.84
N ASN A 662 -12.04 58.43 -16.65
CA ASN A 662 -11.94 59.82 -16.23
C ASN A 662 -12.94 60.77 -16.91
N GLN A 663 -13.98 60.24 -17.54
CA GLN A 663 -15.10 61.02 -18.09
C GLN A 663 -16.30 60.90 -17.12
N PRO A 664 -16.73 61.98 -16.46
CA PRO A 664 -17.90 61.94 -15.59
C PRO A 664 -19.18 61.74 -16.39
N PHE A 665 -20.14 61.04 -15.79
CA PHE A 665 -21.47 60.85 -16.35
C PHE A 665 -22.55 61.00 -15.27
N SER A 666 -23.72 61.44 -15.67
CA SER A 666 -24.94 61.34 -14.83
C SER A 666 -25.66 60.00 -15.06
N GLU A 667 -25.58 59.48 -16.29
CA GLU A 667 -26.18 58.19 -16.67
C GLU A 667 -25.31 57.50 -17.73
N PHE A 668 -25.09 56.17 -17.55
CA PHE A 668 -24.38 55.34 -18.52
C PHE A 668 -25.15 54.01 -18.67
N GLU A 669 -25.85 53.89 -19.75
CA GLU A 669 -26.68 52.74 -20.07
C GLU A 669 -25.95 51.77 -21.02
N ILE A 670 -26.07 50.49 -20.75
CA ILE A 670 -25.53 49.40 -21.57
C ILE A 670 -26.67 48.39 -21.80
N ILE A 671 -27.16 48.30 -23.04
CA ILE A 671 -28.11 47.26 -23.50
C ILE A 671 -27.44 46.49 -24.60
N ALA A 672 -27.17 45.19 -24.33
CA ALA A 672 -26.47 44.33 -25.27
C ALA A 672 -26.93 42.91 -25.18
N ASP A 673 -26.93 42.21 -26.31
CA ASP A 673 -27.15 40.77 -26.42
C ASP A 673 -25.87 40.11 -26.91
N PHE A 674 -25.44 39.08 -26.27
CA PHE A 674 -24.38 38.21 -26.76
C PHE A 674 -24.95 36.84 -27.11
N SER A 675 -24.79 36.40 -28.34
CA SER A 675 -25.20 35.07 -28.79
C SER A 675 -24.32 34.59 -29.94
N GLU A 676 -24.01 33.30 -30.01
CA GLU A 676 -23.25 32.67 -31.10
C GLU A 676 -21.92 33.40 -31.46
N GLY A 677 -21.24 33.95 -30.41
CA GLY A 677 -19.99 34.71 -30.60
C GLY A 677 -20.18 36.11 -31.17
N ILE A 678 -21.41 36.60 -31.27
CA ILE A 678 -21.78 37.92 -31.74
C ILE A 678 -22.26 38.78 -30.59
N LEU A 679 -21.68 39.95 -30.44
CA LEU A 679 -22.14 41.00 -29.54
C LEU A 679 -23.02 41.98 -30.32
N ASP A 680 -24.31 42.03 -29.99
CA ASP A 680 -25.27 42.95 -30.54
C ASP A 680 -25.52 44.10 -29.53
N LEU A 681 -24.87 45.21 -29.75
CA LEU A 681 -25.01 46.42 -28.94
C LEU A 681 -26.29 47.15 -29.33
N LYS A 682 -27.36 46.94 -28.57
CA LYS A 682 -28.63 47.65 -28.75
C LYS A 682 -28.49 49.11 -28.42
N ASN A 683 -27.86 49.41 -27.33
CA ASN A 683 -27.55 50.75 -26.87
C ASN A 683 -26.39 50.75 -25.86
N ILE A 684 -25.32 51.47 -26.11
CA ILE A 684 -24.37 51.92 -25.12
C ILE A 684 -24.42 53.41 -25.14
N GLU A 685 -24.99 54.05 -24.12
CA GLU A 685 -25.23 55.49 -24.07
C GLU A 685 -24.71 56.08 -22.76
N MET A 686 -23.80 57.03 -22.86
CA MET A 686 -23.32 57.79 -21.74
C MET A 686 -23.77 59.25 -21.92
N THR A 687 -24.34 59.80 -20.86
CA THR A 687 -24.76 61.21 -20.84
C THR A 687 -24.23 61.90 -19.58
N ASN A 688 -23.79 63.20 -19.76
CA ASN A 688 -23.49 64.09 -18.66
C ASN A 688 -24.07 65.47 -19.00
N GLY A 689 -25.27 65.73 -18.51
CA GLY A 689 -26.08 66.84 -18.87
C GLY A 689 -26.50 66.84 -20.33
N ILE A 690 -26.77 68.00 -20.94
CA ILE A 690 -27.37 68.10 -22.30
C ILE A 690 -26.34 67.96 -23.42
N ASN A 691 -25.09 68.29 -23.10
CA ASN A 691 -24.08 68.55 -24.14
C ASN A 691 -22.88 67.58 -24.17
N THR A 692 -22.78 66.65 -23.25
CA THR A 692 -21.64 65.72 -23.19
C THR A 692 -22.16 64.25 -23.13
N GLY A 693 -21.62 63.43 -24.02
CA GLY A 693 -21.99 61.98 -23.99
C GLY A 693 -21.55 61.27 -25.27
N PHE A 694 -21.84 59.98 -25.29
CA PHE A 694 -21.68 59.15 -26.48
C PHE A 694 -22.80 58.11 -26.57
N ASN A 695 -23.03 57.63 -27.78
CA ASN A 695 -23.90 56.50 -28.03
C ASN A 695 -23.23 55.57 -29.06
N ILE A 696 -23.27 54.26 -28.74
CA ILE A 696 -22.71 53.17 -29.58
C ILE A 696 -23.80 52.12 -29.80
N LYS A 697 -24.01 51.74 -31.06
CA LYS A 697 -24.98 50.72 -31.43
C LYS A 697 -24.42 49.86 -32.54
N GLY A 698 -24.85 48.59 -32.58
CA GLY A 698 -24.58 47.70 -33.72
C GLY A 698 -23.99 46.35 -33.34
N ILE A 699 -23.52 45.66 -34.35
CA ILE A 699 -23.12 44.26 -34.26
C ILE A 699 -21.60 44.16 -34.40
N TYR A 700 -20.99 43.45 -33.45
CA TYR A 700 -19.56 43.16 -33.44
C TYR A 700 -19.27 41.67 -33.12
N PRO A 701 -18.57 40.90 -33.97
CA PRO A 701 -18.17 39.54 -33.68
C PRO A 701 -17.00 39.48 -32.71
N LEU A 702 -17.14 38.77 -31.60
CA LEU A 702 -16.06 38.51 -30.64
C LEU A 702 -15.23 37.28 -31.05
N THR A 703 -15.82 36.34 -31.76
CA THR A 703 -15.14 35.18 -32.31
C THR A 703 -15.03 35.31 -33.84
N ILE A 704 -13.81 35.16 -34.38
CA ILE A 704 -13.59 35.15 -35.83
C ILE A 704 -13.83 33.74 -36.33
N ASP A 705 -15.01 33.49 -36.94
CA ASP A 705 -15.26 32.26 -37.69
C ASP A 705 -14.24 32.11 -38.81
N SER A 706 -13.76 30.90 -39.06
CA SER A 706 -12.85 30.56 -40.18
C SER A 706 -13.41 30.94 -41.56
N SER A 707 -14.73 31.03 -41.72
CA SER A 707 -15.40 31.54 -42.92
C SER A 707 -15.21 33.04 -43.11
N GLY A 708 -15.00 33.81 -42.02
CA GLY A 708 -14.79 35.26 -42.04
C GLY A 708 -15.96 36.06 -42.63
N SER A 709 -17.16 35.53 -42.55
CA SER A 709 -18.38 36.12 -43.16
C SER A 709 -19.29 36.83 -42.14
N VAL A 710 -18.91 36.88 -40.86
CA VAL A 710 -19.72 37.52 -39.81
C VAL A 710 -19.81 39.04 -40.07
N LYS A 711 -21.03 39.56 -40.07
CA LYS A 711 -21.31 40.98 -40.30
C LYS A 711 -20.74 41.83 -39.15
N VAL A 712 -20.05 42.88 -39.52
CA VAL A 712 -19.66 43.99 -38.61
C VAL A 712 -20.48 45.21 -39.04
N ASP A 713 -21.18 45.81 -38.08
CA ASP A 713 -21.97 47.03 -38.32
C ASP A 713 -22.06 47.78 -36.98
N LEU A 714 -21.09 48.60 -36.72
CA LEU A 714 -21.00 49.40 -35.49
C LEU A 714 -21.06 50.88 -35.84
N GLN A 715 -21.92 51.59 -35.13
CA GLN A 715 -22.08 53.03 -35.26
C GLN A 715 -21.91 53.64 -33.88
N SER A 716 -21.07 54.65 -33.80
CA SER A 716 -20.90 55.44 -32.59
C SER A 716 -20.94 56.94 -32.87
N ASN A 717 -21.54 57.69 -31.95
CA ASN A 717 -21.60 59.13 -31.97
C ASN A 717 -21.04 59.65 -30.63
N PHE A 718 -20.14 60.59 -30.72
CA PHE A 718 -19.51 61.24 -29.57
C PHE A 718 -19.77 62.72 -29.56
N LYS A 719 -20.02 63.27 -28.38
CA LYS A 719 -20.27 64.72 -28.22
C LYS A 719 -19.52 65.24 -27.01
N ASN A 720 -18.57 66.15 -27.21
CA ASN A 720 -17.75 66.81 -26.20
C ASN A 720 -17.10 65.81 -25.20
N ILE A 721 -16.56 64.70 -25.71
CA ILE A 721 -15.85 63.72 -24.89
C ILE A 721 -14.38 64.13 -24.76
N ASN A 722 -13.86 64.15 -23.51
CA ASN A 722 -12.47 64.47 -23.27
C ASN A 722 -11.56 63.46 -23.97
N MET A 723 -10.53 63.94 -24.68
CA MET A 723 -9.58 63.06 -25.39
C MET A 723 -8.88 62.04 -24.48
N LYS A 724 -8.72 62.35 -23.20
CA LYS A 724 -8.18 61.43 -22.19
C LYS A 724 -9.00 60.12 -22.05
N PHE A 725 -10.30 60.18 -22.39
CA PHE A 725 -11.14 59.01 -22.37
C PHE A 725 -10.55 57.89 -23.26
N PHE A 726 -10.14 58.24 -24.49
CA PHE A 726 -9.61 57.28 -25.44
C PHE A 726 -8.23 56.73 -25.07
N THR A 727 -7.42 57.51 -24.31
CA THR A 727 -6.08 57.08 -23.89
C THR A 727 -6.13 55.94 -22.87
N GLN A 728 -7.23 55.79 -22.14
CA GLN A 728 -7.44 54.70 -21.16
C GLN A 728 -7.74 53.34 -21.80
N PHE A 729 -8.21 53.35 -23.07
CA PHE A 729 -8.58 52.11 -23.79
C PHE A 729 -7.53 51.68 -24.80
N SER A 730 -6.55 52.52 -25.14
CA SER A 730 -5.52 52.19 -26.11
C SER A 730 -4.26 53.03 -25.93
N ASP A 731 -3.12 52.39 -25.75
CA ASP A 731 -1.78 53.00 -25.71
C ASP A 731 -1.38 53.71 -27.00
N ARG A 732 -2.15 53.49 -28.08
CA ARG A 732 -1.93 54.18 -29.37
C ARG A 732 -2.39 55.63 -29.39
N PHE A 733 -3.26 56.02 -28.45
CA PHE A 733 -3.65 57.42 -28.30
C PHE A 733 -2.60 58.11 -27.39
N ASN A 734 -1.97 59.12 -27.97
CA ASN A 734 -0.92 59.82 -27.27
C ASN A 734 -1.50 60.68 -26.15
N ASN A 735 -0.98 60.58 -24.94
CA ASN A 735 -1.36 61.38 -23.80
C ASN A 735 -1.02 62.91 -23.96
N ASP A 736 -0.36 63.26 -25.06
CA ASP A 736 -0.02 64.65 -25.35
C ASP A 736 -1.15 65.42 -26.07
N LEU A 737 -2.24 64.71 -26.49
CA LEU A 737 -3.38 65.31 -27.19
C LEU A 737 -4.51 65.60 -26.19
N PHE A 738 -4.88 66.84 -26.06
CA PHE A 738 -5.99 67.28 -25.21
C PHE A 738 -7.04 68.01 -26.05
N GLY A 739 -8.28 67.98 -25.59
CA GLY A 739 -9.39 68.63 -26.24
C GLY A 739 -10.71 67.92 -26.02
N GLU A 740 -11.77 68.44 -26.54
CA GLU A 740 -13.12 67.88 -26.50
C GLU A 740 -13.46 67.27 -27.85
N PHE A 741 -13.60 65.98 -27.90
CA PHE A 741 -13.90 65.21 -29.11
C PHE A 741 -15.39 65.13 -29.37
N SER A 742 -15.78 65.48 -30.58
CA SER A 742 -17.13 65.25 -31.11
C SER A 742 -17.00 64.60 -32.48
N GLY A 743 -17.83 63.61 -32.79
CA GLY A 743 -17.75 62.95 -34.09
C GLY A 743 -18.56 61.67 -34.18
N GLN A 744 -18.50 61.12 -35.38
CA GLN A 744 -19.12 59.84 -35.67
C GLN A 744 -18.06 58.83 -36.15
N PHE A 745 -18.16 57.61 -35.63
CA PHE A 745 -17.35 56.49 -36.10
C PHE A 745 -18.28 55.36 -36.58
N LEU A 746 -18.03 54.92 -37.80
CA LEU A 746 -18.77 53.84 -38.45
C LEU A 746 -17.79 52.70 -38.77
N MET A 747 -18.16 51.48 -38.38
CA MET A 747 -17.42 50.28 -38.72
C MET A 747 -18.40 49.34 -39.44
N LYS A 748 -18.17 49.08 -40.73
CA LYS A 748 -19.09 48.26 -41.57
C LYS A 748 -18.32 47.23 -42.38
N GLY A 749 -19.00 46.13 -42.71
CA GLY A 749 -18.45 45.09 -43.57
C GLY A 749 -18.53 43.71 -42.96
N THR A 750 -17.47 42.95 -43.06
CA THR A 750 -17.35 41.61 -42.46
C THR A 750 -16.06 41.54 -41.63
N SER A 751 -15.96 40.58 -40.72
CA SER A 751 -14.77 40.34 -39.88
C SER A 751 -13.45 40.27 -40.69
N LYS A 752 -13.47 39.89 -41.95
CA LYS A 752 -12.30 39.87 -42.87
C LYS A 752 -12.11 41.19 -43.65
N LYS A 753 -13.16 41.96 -43.86
CA LYS A 753 -13.13 43.13 -44.70
C LYS A 753 -13.97 44.24 -44.06
N THR A 754 -13.40 44.87 -43.06
CA THR A 754 -14.06 45.93 -42.31
C THR A 754 -13.65 47.29 -42.90
N ILE A 755 -14.62 48.17 -43.09
CA ILE A 755 -14.45 49.55 -43.52
C ILE A 755 -14.68 50.44 -42.31
N PHE A 756 -13.76 51.30 -42.03
CA PHE A 756 -13.83 52.31 -40.98
C PHE A 756 -14.07 53.70 -41.60
N GLU A 757 -15.06 54.39 -41.09
CA GLU A 757 -15.33 55.79 -41.48
C GLU A 757 -15.36 56.62 -40.21
N LEU A 758 -14.61 57.72 -40.19
CA LEU A 758 -14.52 58.64 -39.10
C LEU A 758 -14.81 60.03 -39.60
N ASP A 759 -15.73 60.76 -38.94
CA ASP A 759 -15.90 62.19 -39.04
C ASP A 759 -15.76 62.78 -37.66
N ALA A 760 -14.70 63.53 -37.44
CA ALA A 760 -14.28 63.96 -36.12
C ALA A 760 -13.95 65.46 -36.06
N GLU A 761 -14.33 66.05 -34.97
CA GLU A 761 -14.00 67.41 -34.60
C GLU A 761 -13.47 67.42 -33.17
N ILE A 762 -12.32 68.07 -32.94
CA ILE A 762 -11.75 68.25 -31.59
C ILE A 762 -11.72 69.77 -31.31
N GLU A 763 -12.44 70.20 -30.33
CA GLU A 763 -12.42 71.60 -29.84
C GLU A 763 -11.41 71.78 -28.70
N ASN A 764 -10.94 73.01 -28.55
CA ASN A 764 -9.97 73.38 -27.51
C ASN A 764 -8.73 72.43 -27.55
N THR A 765 -8.24 72.15 -28.74
CA THR A 765 -7.18 71.16 -28.94
C THR A 765 -5.81 71.71 -28.56
N PHE A 766 -5.09 70.91 -27.76
CA PHE A 766 -3.67 71.12 -27.45
C PHE A 766 -2.90 69.85 -27.81
N TYR A 767 -1.77 70.04 -28.47
CA TYR A 767 -0.83 68.95 -28.73
C TYR A 767 0.55 69.30 -28.21
N LYS A 768 1.04 68.52 -27.24
CA LYS A 768 2.31 68.81 -26.54
C LYS A 768 2.38 70.26 -25.99
N GLY A 769 1.26 70.75 -25.49
CA GLY A 769 1.14 72.08 -24.92
C GLY A 769 0.97 73.21 -25.97
N ILE A 770 0.97 72.94 -27.24
CA ILE A 770 0.74 73.88 -28.33
C ILE A 770 -0.77 74.00 -28.60
N PRO A 771 -1.40 75.15 -28.49
CA PRO A 771 -2.81 75.27 -28.81
C PRO A 771 -3.03 75.22 -30.33
N LEU A 772 -3.86 74.26 -30.77
CA LEU A 772 -4.24 74.06 -32.15
C LEU A 772 -5.63 74.63 -32.46
N GLY A 773 -6.40 74.96 -31.45
CA GLY A 773 -7.77 75.45 -31.58
C GLY A 773 -8.74 74.33 -31.95
N LYS A 774 -9.51 74.55 -33.00
CA LYS A 774 -10.49 73.56 -33.50
C LYS A 774 -9.88 72.77 -34.66
N VAL A 775 -9.81 71.45 -34.48
CA VAL A 775 -9.29 70.50 -35.47
C VAL A 775 -10.43 69.64 -36.03
N LYS A 776 -10.56 69.56 -37.35
CA LYS A 776 -11.53 68.70 -38.01
C LYS A 776 -10.83 67.71 -38.93
N GLY A 777 -11.35 66.48 -38.94
CA GLY A 777 -10.81 65.42 -39.79
C GLY A 777 -11.87 64.43 -40.25
N THR A 778 -11.75 63.98 -41.47
CA THR A 778 -12.55 62.83 -41.98
C THR A 778 -11.60 61.77 -42.47
N GLY A 779 -11.90 60.54 -42.17
CA GLY A 779 -11.09 59.40 -42.58
C GLY A 779 -11.93 58.24 -43.07
N LYS A 780 -11.43 57.51 -44.05
CA LYS A 780 -12.00 56.26 -44.49
C LYS A 780 -10.89 55.25 -44.77
N TYR A 781 -10.95 54.13 -44.14
CA TYR A 781 -9.95 53.08 -44.27
C TYR A 781 -10.62 51.76 -44.67
#